data_9bcabcbabbb101af5257ce313a466461
#
_entry.id   9bcabcbabbb101af5257ce313a466461
#
_cell.length_a   1.000
_cell.length_b   1.000
_cell.length_c   1.000
_cell.angle_alpha   90.00
_cell.angle_beta   90.00
_cell.angle_gamma   90.00
#
_symmetry.space_group_name_H-M   'P 1'
#
loop_
_entity.id
_entity.type
_entity.pdbx_description
1 polymer ?
#
loop_
_entity_poly.entity_id
_entity_poly.type
_entity_poly.pdbx_seq_one_letter_code
_entity_poly.pdbx_strand_id
1 'polypeptide(L)'
;MDFWYIGRMATLRERRRPLLFLIAGFLVAALPASLPADPDPGVRSLSQGRIAPSPSSPEIAVLCYHDISDAPDAPSLTISPALLRAQIRGLKQGGWAFLSLPELLAYKERPAELPRRVAVLTFDDGYRSFSEQVLPILREEGVKATLAIVTSFIDAPPKDLPPLMSWEQVRDADRSGLVEIASHSHGLHRYEMSNPYRDTDPSVITRRYLLEKTRYEDREEYRARIRKDLRESRRILKKKLGHDVAVLAWPYGGHNAMARGIAAEEGFTATLGLDGVPARTEDLTAGYIPRVMVYRGSRIEGKGMGWLYPPRIPVRAAQVDLDAVYDPDPDLFARRLDQVVEKVGRIGTTHVFLQACPDPDGSGFFRAAWFQNHQVPVRADIWSMAAHKFLRKGIRVWIRAPSMNLTWEWERHPDWRVPFRKRKGGKLPTPWYFRLSPNLPSARNAAIDFFTDIAVYLPIDGVLFDDDAYMLEGEKLGGIKASTPQAKSAAMRDLIEEIKNAVLAWRPECRFGRNIYAPAVEKDGISPDFSQDFGQFLKDYDLTVVMAYARMEGHGEDAERWAESLARRAIRKWTPPPGRASEAPPVMLKFQAYDWAKEEWVPGEELASMVRGARRAMAVDLGVYPVLPEEGDIPAGLLGQPLPSGASERYPEPK
;
A
#
# COMPACT_ATOMS: atom_id res chain seq x y z
N MET A 1 24.23 27.68 10.06
CA MET A 1 22.82 27.61 9.62
C MET A 1 21.95 27.63 10.86
N ASP A 2 21.23 28.71 11.00
CA ASP A 2 20.35 28.91 12.15
C ASP A 2 19.09 28.08 11.96
N PHE A 3 18.94 27.06 12.80
CA PHE A 3 17.79 26.12 12.83
C PHE A 3 16.45 26.81 13.21
N TRP A 4 16.30 28.09 12.99
CA TRP A 4 15.15 28.91 13.40
C TRP A 4 13.92 28.75 12.50
N TYR A 5 14.04 28.10 11.35
CA TYR A 5 13.04 28.21 10.30
C TYR A 5 11.98 27.12 10.23
N ILE A 6 12.15 25.99 10.86
CA ILE A 6 11.21 24.89 10.73
C ILE A 6 10.04 24.95 11.77
N GLY A 7 10.06 25.82 12.82
CA GLY A 7 9.07 25.97 13.90
C GLY A 7 7.81 26.76 13.60
N ARG A 8 7.63 27.22 12.37
CA ARG A 8 6.47 28.03 12.00
C ARG A 8 5.56 27.36 10.95
N MET A 9 5.45 26.05 10.96
CA MET A 9 4.35 25.40 10.19
C MET A 9 2.95 25.73 10.75
N ALA A 10 2.87 26.61 11.73
CA ALA A 10 1.77 26.70 12.68
C ALA A 10 0.71 27.78 12.43
N THR A 11 0.82 28.68 11.47
CA THR A 11 -0.05 29.88 11.51
C THR A 11 -0.85 30.17 10.25
N LEU A 12 -1.51 29.21 9.67
CA LEU A 12 -2.55 29.47 8.66
C LEU A 12 -3.92 29.84 9.26
N ARG A 13 -4.08 30.01 10.60
CA ARG A 13 -5.42 30.13 11.22
C ARG A 13 -5.68 31.23 12.26
N GLU A 14 -4.82 32.21 12.45
CA GLU A 14 -5.10 33.26 13.49
C GLU A 14 -6.08 34.37 13.06
N ARG A 15 -6.92 34.20 12.08
CA ARG A 15 -7.97 35.21 11.77
C ARG A 15 -9.41 34.75 11.96
N ARG A 16 -9.72 33.83 12.88
CA ARG A 16 -11.13 33.66 13.33
C ARG A 16 -11.19 33.51 14.85
N ARG A 17 -11.97 34.38 15.47
CA ARG A 17 -12.18 34.57 16.92
C ARG A 17 -12.56 33.27 17.63
N PRO A 18 -12.16 33.06 18.90
CA PRO A 18 -12.54 31.90 19.68
C PRO A 18 -14.00 32.02 20.15
N LEU A 19 -14.82 31.03 19.78
CA LEU A 19 -16.06 30.75 20.51
C LEU A 19 -15.72 29.75 21.63
N LEU A 20 -15.95 30.17 22.85
CA LEU A 20 -15.91 29.29 24.03
C LEU A 20 -16.99 28.21 23.89
N PHE A 21 -16.59 26.94 23.85
CA PHE A 21 -17.50 25.82 24.08
C PHE A 21 -17.19 25.14 25.40
N LEU A 22 -18.20 25.09 26.25
CA LEU A 22 -18.24 24.31 27.49
C LEU A 22 -18.07 22.81 27.15
N ILE A 23 -17.09 22.17 27.76
CA ILE A 23 -16.87 20.73 27.72
C ILE A 23 -17.79 20.09 28.76
N ALA A 24 -18.81 19.38 28.30
CA ALA A 24 -19.53 18.41 29.09
C ALA A 24 -18.73 17.09 29.10
N GLY A 25 -18.13 16.76 30.24
CA GLY A 25 -17.35 15.53 30.37
C GLY A 25 -18.24 14.29 30.41
N PHE A 26 -17.99 13.35 29.54
CA PHE A 26 -18.39 11.96 29.68
C PHE A 26 -17.15 11.14 30.07
N LEU A 27 -17.13 10.70 31.33
CA LEU A 27 -16.20 9.68 31.81
C LEU A 27 -16.57 8.35 31.17
N VAL A 28 -15.77 7.88 30.24
CA VAL A 28 -15.78 6.48 29.79
C VAL A 28 -14.66 5.77 30.51
N ALA A 29 -15.02 4.81 31.35
CA ALA A 29 -14.10 3.99 32.10
C ALA A 29 -13.20 3.17 31.16
N ALA A 30 -11.91 3.36 31.28
CA ALA A 30 -10.90 2.58 30.58
C ALA A 30 -10.82 1.17 31.20
N LEU A 31 -11.09 0.16 30.38
CA LEU A 31 -10.67 -1.22 30.66
C LEU A 31 -9.31 -1.45 29.97
N PRO A 32 -8.30 -1.94 30.68
CA PRO A 32 -7.04 -2.29 30.06
C PRO A 32 -7.15 -3.69 29.45
N ALA A 33 -7.12 -3.79 28.15
CA ALA A 33 -6.88 -5.03 27.45
C ALA A 33 -5.69 -4.85 26.49
N SER A 34 -4.49 -4.93 27.03
CA SER A 34 -3.29 -5.25 26.27
C SER A 34 -3.39 -6.70 25.82
N LEU A 35 -3.77 -6.92 24.57
CA LEU A 35 -3.62 -8.22 23.91
C LEU A 35 -2.21 -8.28 23.34
N PRO A 36 -1.42 -9.35 23.62
CA PRO A 36 -0.12 -9.52 23.01
C PRO A 36 -0.31 -9.72 21.50
N ALA A 37 0.39 -8.93 20.71
CA ALA A 37 0.64 -9.24 19.33
C ALA A 37 1.62 -10.41 19.32
N ASP A 38 1.12 -11.62 19.03
CA ASP A 38 1.98 -12.73 18.62
C ASP A 38 2.34 -12.50 17.14
N PRO A 39 3.54 -12.07 16.80
CA PRO A 39 4.00 -12.09 15.43
C PRO A 39 4.29 -13.56 15.11
N ASP A 40 3.58 -14.12 14.13
CA ASP A 40 3.96 -15.37 13.50
C ASP A 40 5.37 -15.18 12.89
N PRO A 41 6.42 -15.88 13.39
CA PRO A 41 7.78 -15.68 12.94
C PRO A 41 8.04 -16.12 11.49
N GLY A 42 7.04 -16.63 10.77
CA GLY A 42 7.09 -17.09 9.39
C GLY A 42 6.74 -16.06 8.31
N VAL A 43 6.19 -14.90 8.65
CA VAL A 43 5.80 -13.89 7.66
C VAL A 43 6.96 -12.96 7.36
N ARG A 44 7.96 -13.43 6.60
CA ARG A 44 8.88 -12.53 5.91
C ARG A 44 8.09 -11.74 4.88
N SER A 45 8.27 -10.42 4.87
CA SER A 45 7.70 -9.48 3.91
C SER A 45 7.83 -9.98 2.47
N LEU A 46 6.72 -10.39 1.87
CA LEU A 46 6.67 -10.83 0.47
C LEU A 46 6.74 -9.66 -0.52
N SER A 47 6.64 -8.42 -0.03
CA SER A 47 6.53 -7.21 -0.87
C SER A 47 7.75 -6.29 -0.87
N GLN A 48 8.74 -6.50 0.01
CA GLN A 48 9.94 -5.66 -0.02
C GLN A 48 10.71 -5.90 -1.31
N GLY A 49 10.66 -4.89 -2.19
CA GLY A 49 11.47 -4.80 -3.40
C GLY A 49 11.73 -6.15 -4.05
N ARG A 50 10.69 -6.79 -4.62
CA ARG A 50 10.93 -8.04 -5.35
C ARG A 50 11.94 -7.73 -6.45
N ILE A 51 13.22 -7.85 -6.07
CA ILE A 51 14.35 -7.78 -6.99
C ILE A 51 14.08 -8.81 -8.08
N ALA A 52 14.26 -8.42 -9.35
CA ALA A 52 14.20 -9.39 -10.44
C ALA A 52 15.06 -10.59 -10.06
N PRO A 53 14.56 -11.83 -10.26
CA PRO A 53 15.33 -13.00 -9.89
C PRO A 53 16.69 -12.98 -10.59
N SER A 54 17.69 -13.59 -9.95
CA SER A 54 18.99 -13.80 -10.59
C SER A 54 18.78 -14.41 -11.99
N PRO A 55 19.59 -14.08 -12.99
CA PRO A 55 19.52 -14.71 -14.32
C PRO A 55 19.55 -16.26 -14.28
N SER A 56 19.99 -16.84 -13.18
CA SER A 56 20.01 -18.29 -12.93
C SER A 56 18.77 -18.85 -12.25
N SER A 57 17.90 -18.00 -11.68
CA SER A 57 16.69 -18.45 -10.99
C SER A 57 15.59 -18.88 -11.97
N PRO A 58 14.75 -19.89 -11.61
CA PRO A 58 13.57 -20.23 -12.42
C PRO A 58 12.61 -19.06 -12.60
N GLU A 59 12.00 -18.98 -13.76
CA GLU A 59 10.99 -18.01 -14.14
C GLU A 59 9.61 -18.68 -13.98
N ILE A 60 8.80 -18.27 -12.98
CA ILE A 60 7.51 -18.90 -12.67
C ILE A 60 6.38 -17.90 -12.90
N ALA A 61 5.60 -18.09 -13.98
CA ALA A 61 4.44 -17.28 -14.31
C ALA A 61 3.15 -18.01 -13.93
N VAL A 62 2.45 -17.57 -12.91
CA VAL A 62 1.11 -18.06 -12.58
C VAL A 62 0.11 -17.02 -13.08
N LEU A 63 -0.62 -17.36 -14.14
CA LEU A 63 -1.49 -16.44 -14.89
C LEU A 63 -2.93 -16.59 -14.40
N CYS A 64 -3.58 -15.48 -14.10
CA CYS A 64 -4.97 -15.44 -13.66
C CYS A 64 -5.87 -14.88 -14.76
N TYR A 65 -6.76 -15.72 -15.26
CA TYR A 65 -7.80 -15.43 -16.24
C TYR A 65 -9.17 -15.43 -15.57
N HIS A 66 -10.16 -14.85 -16.23
CA HIS A 66 -11.56 -14.85 -15.80
C HIS A 66 -12.45 -15.35 -16.93
N ASP A 67 -13.28 -14.48 -17.51
CA ASP A 67 -14.20 -14.86 -18.57
C ASP A 67 -13.51 -14.91 -19.95
N ILE A 68 -13.96 -15.82 -20.81
CA ILE A 68 -13.48 -15.99 -22.18
C ILE A 68 -14.62 -15.77 -23.16
N SER A 69 -14.57 -14.65 -23.90
CA SER A 69 -15.62 -14.26 -24.82
C SER A 69 -15.10 -13.34 -25.93
N ASP A 70 -15.71 -13.44 -27.11
CA ASP A 70 -15.50 -12.52 -28.24
C ASP A 70 -16.44 -11.31 -28.19
N ALA A 71 -17.26 -11.15 -27.16
CA ALA A 71 -18.20 -10.03 -27.04
C ALA A 71 -17.46 -8.68 -27.07
N PRO A 72 -17.83 -7.74 -27.95
CA PRO A 72 -17.12 -6.49 -28.14
C PRO A 72 -17.13 -5.60 -26.89
N ASP A 73 -18.23 -5.61 -26.14
CA ASP A 73 -18.45 -4.78 -24.94
C ASP A 73 -18.10 -5.51 -23.64
N ALA A 74 -17.41 -6.66 -23.74
CA ALA A 74 -17.02 -7.42 -22.55
C ALA A 74 -16.02 -6.64 -21.68
N PRO A 75 -16.04 -6.81 -20.33
CA PRO A 75 -15.12 -6.17 -19.39
C PRO A 75 -13.65 -6.38 -19.73
N SER A 76 -12.77 -5.56 -19.16
CA SER A 76 -11.33 -5.62 -19.41
C SER A 76 -10.69 -6.97 -19.04
N LEU A 77 -11.28 -7.68 -18.07
CA LEU A 77 -10.84 -9.02 -17.62
C LEU A 77 -11.27 -10.15 -18.57
N THR A 78 -12.14 -9.89 -19.54
CA THR A 78 -12.55 -10.87 -20.55
C THR A 78 -11.58 -10.85 -21.74
N ILE A 79 -11.05 -12.00 -22.12
CA ILE A 79 -10.21 -12.15 -23.32
C ILE A 79 -10.86 -13.09 -24.33
N SER A 80 -10.47 -12.99 -25.60
CA SER A 80 -11.03 -13.87 -26.63
C SER A 80 -10.41 -15.29 -26.58
N PRO A 81 -11.14 -16.32 -27.05
CA PRO A 81 -10.59 -17.68 -27.21
C PRO A 81 -9.35 -17.70 -28.09
N ALA A 82 -9.34 -16.87 -29.15
CA ALA A 82 -8.19 -16.73 -30.06
C ALA A 82 -6.96 -16.18 -29.34
N LEU A 83 -7.13 -15.17 -28.46
CA LEU A 83 -6.04 -14.61 -27.67
C LEU A 83 -5.49 -15.61 -26.67
N LEU A 84 -6.35 -16.38 -25.99
CA LEU A 84 -5.92 -17.45 -25.06
C LEU A 84 -5.04 -18.49 -25.80
N ARG A 85 -5.48 -18.99 -26.98
CA ARG A 85 -4.68 -19.90 -27.80
C ARG A 85 -3.33 -19.29 -28.20
N ALA A 86 -3.35 -18.04 -28.66
CA ALA A 86 -2.13 -17.34 -29.06
C ALA A 86 -1.13 -17.21 -27.89
N GLN A 87 -1.60 -16.88 -26.68
CA GLN A 87 -0.77 -16.79 -25.50
C GLN A 87 -0.17 -18.16 -25.11
N ILE A 88 -0.96 -19.24 -25.10
CA ILE A 88 -0.47 -20.59 -24.80
C ILE A 88 0.59 -21.00 -25.81
N ARG A 89 0.33 -20.81 -27.10
CA ARG A 89 1.29 -21.15 -28.17
C ARG A 89 2.55 -20.30 -28.11
N GLY A 90 2.42 -19.02 -27.84
CA GLY A 90 3.54 -18.11 -27.65
C GLY A 90 4.45 -18.53 -26.50
N LEU A 91 3.87 -18.90 -25.36
CA LEU A 91 4.62 -19.42 -24.21
C LEU A 91 5.34 -20.74 -24.56
N LYS A 92 4.68 -21.71 -25.23
CA LYS A 92 5.31 -22.95 -25.69
C LYS A 92 6.51 -22.67 -26.60
N GLN A 93 6.34 -21.78 -27.59
CA GLN A 93 7.42 -21.36 -28.50
C GLN A 93 8.57 -20.67 -27.75
N GLY A 94 8.26 -19.98 -26.62
CA GLY A 94 9.23 -19.36 -25.71
C GLY A 94 9.94 -20.35 -24.80
N GLY A 95 9.64 -21.65 -24.88
CA GLY A 95 10.27 -22.69 -24.06
C GLY A 95 9.71 -22.78 -22.62
N TRP A 96 8.48 -22.33 -22.41
CA TRP A 96 7.80 -22.46 -21.13
C TRP A 96 7.20 -23.86 -20.95
N ALA A 97 7.52 -24.51 -19.83
CA ALA A 97 6.86 -25.75 -19.40
C ALA A 97 5.53 -25.43 -18.72
N PHE A 98 4.44 -26.04 -19.19
CA PHE A 98 3.13 -25.90 -18.54
C PHE A 98 3.00 -26.94 -17.44
N LEU A 99 2.79 -26.49 -16.22
CA LEU A 99 2.53 -27.34 -15.06
C LEU A 99 1.11 -27.06 -14.51
N SER A 100 0.49 -28.08 -13.93
CA SER A 100 -0.63 -27.84 -13.01
C SER A 100 -0.10 -27.23 -11.72
N LEU A 101 -0.99 -26.64 -10.92
CA LEU A 101 -0.58 -26.07 -9.63
C LEU A 101 -0.03 -27.12 -8.66
N PRO A 102 -0.63 -28.35 -8.52
CA PRO A 102 -0.04 -29.42 -7.72
C PRO A 102 1.34 -29.85 -8.21
N GLU A 103 1.55 -29.93 -9.52
CA GLU A 103 2.87 -30.24 -10.09
C GLU A 103 3.89 -29.16 -9.72
N LEU A 104 3.51 -27.89 -9.80
CA LEU A 104 4.37 -26.78 -9.36
C LEU A 104 4.68 -26.88 -7.85
N LEU A 105 3.66 -27.09 -7.01
CA LEU A 105 3.82 -27.20 -5.56
C LEU A 105 4.67 -28.39 -5.13
N ALA A 106 4.73 -29.47 -5.90
CA ALA A 106 5.59 -30.62 -5.63
C ALA A 106 7.09 -30.28 -5.70
N TYR A 107 7.48 -29.19 -6.38
CA TYR A 107 8.86 -28.72 -6.42
C TYR A 107 9.33 -27.98 -5.17
N LYS A 108 8.46 -27.71 -4.19
CA LYS A 108 8.85 -27.09 -2.92
C LYS A 108 9.98 -27.85 -2.20
N GLU A 109 10.01 -29.20 -2.33
CA GLU A 109 11.01 -30.07 -1.70
C GLU A 109 12.28 -30.24 -2.58
N ARG A 110 12.19 -29.88 -3.87
CA ARG A 110 13.28 -30.04 -4.84
C ARG A 110 13.32 -28.88 -5.85
N PRO A 111 13.50 -27.64 -5.39
CA PRO A 111 13.40 -26.46 -6.26
C PRO A 111 14.47 -26.43 -7.37
N ALA A 112 15.60 -27.12 -7.17
CA ALA A 112 16.67 -27.20 -8.19
C ALA A 112 16.28 -28.00 -9.45
N GLU A 113 15.25 -28.85 -9.35
CA GLU A 113 14.75 -29.65 -10.49
C GLU A 113 13.67 -28.90 -11.31
N LEU A 114 13.22 -27.73 -10.82
CA LEU A 114 12.20 -26.96 -11.51
C LEU A 114 12.67 -26.53 -12.90
N PRO A 115 11.86 -26.70 -13.96
CA PRO A 115 12.18 -26.16 -15.28
C PRO A 115 12.50 -24.67 -15.23
N ARG A 116 13.43 -24.23 -16.08
CA ARG A 116 13.85 -22.83 -16.10
C ARG A 116 12.70 -21.84 -16.30
N ARG A 117 11.69 -22.23 -17.09
CA ARG A 117 10.49 -21.42 -17.35
C ARG A 117 9.26 -22.26 -17.12
N VAL A 118 8.41 -21.82 -16.20
CA VAL A 118 7.17 -22.49 -15.83
C VAL A 118 5.99 -21.55 -15.99
N ALA A 119 4.96 -22.01 -16.69
CA ALA A 119 3.67 -21.35 -16.78
C ALA A 119 2.58 -22.21 -16.11
N VAL A 120 1.77 -21.58 -15.26
CA VAL A 120 0.57 -22.18 -14.67
C VAL A 120 -0.62 -21.32 -15.06
N LEU A 121 -1.68 -21.94 -15.58
CA LEU A 121 -2.92 -21.25 -15.94
C LEU A 121 -3.92 -21.39 -14.80
N THR A 122 -4.49 -20.29 -14.33
CA THR A 122 -5.58 -20.30 -13.37
C THR A 122 -6.75 -19.48 -13.88
N PHE A 123 -7.98 -19.91 -13.55
CA PHE A 123 -9.21 -19.25 -13.95
C PHE A 123 -10.08 -19.06 -12.70
N ASP A 124 -10.59 -17.85 -12.50
CA ASP A 124 -11.40 -17.53 -11.32
C ASP A 124 -12.90 -17.48 -11.64
N ASP A 125 -13.74 -17.45 -10.60
CA ASP A 125 -15.20 -17.25 -10.56
C ASP A 125 -16.07 -18.41 -11.06
N GLY A 126 -15.59 -19.27 -11.94
CA GLY A 126 -16.36 -20.38 -12.48
C GLY A 126 -17.33 -20.00 -13.60
N TYR A 127 -16.94 -19.10 -14.49
CA TYR A 127 -17.71 -18.72 -15.67
C TYR A 127 -18.00 -19.89 -16.58
N ARG A 128 -19.19 -19.93 -17.19
CA ARG A 128 -19.61 -21.00 -18.13
C ARG A 128 -18.66 -21.12 -19.33
N SER A 129 -18.08 -20.02 -19.76
CA SER A 129 -17.08 -20.00 -20.83
C SER A 129 -15.87 -20.89 -20.54
N PHE A 130 -15.56 -21.20 -19.28
CA PHE A 130 -14.53 -22.19 -18.97
C PHE A 130 -14.88 -23.56 -19.55
N SER A 131 -16.09 -24.06 -19.33
CA SER A 131 -16.55 -25.34 -19.87
C SER A 131 -16.67 -25.31 -21.40
N GLU A 132 -17.20 -24.22 -21.96
CA GLU A 132 -17.56 -24.11 -23.37
C GLU A 132 -16.37 -23.74 -24.28
N GLN A 133 -15.43 -22.95 -23.79
CA GLN A 133 -14.30 -22.41 -24.57
C GLN A 133 -12.95 -22.88 -24.04
N VAL A 134 -12.69 -22.78 -22.72
CA VAL A 134 -11.36 -23.05 -22.16
C VAL A 134 -11.05 -24.54 -22.17
N LEU A 135 -11.94 -25.39 -21.67
CA LEU A 135 -11.69 -26.84 -21.58
C LEU A 135 -11.40 -27.48 -22.95
N PRO A 136 -12.09 -27.16 -24.07
CA PRO A 136 -11.67 -27.57 -25.40
C PRO A 136 -10.26 -27.09 -25.79
N ILE A 137 -9.90 -25.83 -25.47
CA ILE A 137 -8.57 -25.29 -25.76
C ILE A 137 -7.49 -26.04 -24.97
N LEU A 138 -7.74 -26.34 -23.68
CA LEU A 138 -6.80 -27.12 -22.87
C LEU A 138 -6.54 -28.52 -23.46
N ARG A 139 -7.59 -29.17 -24.00
CA ARG A 139 -7.47 -30.47 -24.69
C ARG A 139 -6.68 -30.35 -26.00
N GLU A 140 -7.00 -29.35 -26.83
CA GLU A 140 -6.31 -29.07 -28.10
C GLU A 140 -4.82 -28.79 -27.86
N GLU A 141 -4.52 -27.97 -26.87
CA GLU A 141 -3.15 -27.54 -26.59
C GLU A 141 -2.39 -28.50 -25.64
N GLY A 142 -3.04 -29.51 -25.06
CA GLY A 142 -2.40 -30.46 -24.14
C GLY A 142 -1.81 -29.79 -22.92
N VAL A 143 -2.51 -28.81 -22.33
CA VAL A 143 -2.09 -28.06 -21.14
C VAL A 143 -3.12 -28.20 -20.00
N LYS A 144 -2.66 -28.05 -18.76
CA LYS A 144 -3.48 -28.10 -17.56
C LYS A 144 -3.82 -26.71 -17.04
N ALA A 145 -4.87 -26.62 -16.20
CA ALA A 145 -5.26 -25.39 -15.53
C ALA A 145 -5.83 -25.65 -14.14
N THR A 146 -5.91 -24.62 -13.34
CA THR A 146 -6.65 -24.58 -12.06
C THR A 146 -7.88 -23.70 -12.23
N LEU A 147 -9.05 -24.19 -11.77
CA LEU A 147 -10.32 -23.46 -11.79
C LEU A 147 -10.80 -23.17 -10.37
N ALA A 148 -10.84 -21.91 -9.97
CA ALA A 148 -11.26 -21.48 -8.65
C ALA A 148 -12.76 -21.11 -8.65
N ILE A 149 -13.55 -21.81 -7.79
CA ILE A 149 -15.01 -21.74 -7.75
C ILE A 149 -15.50 -20.97 -6.53
N VAL A 150 -16.33 -19.96 -6.75
CA VAL A 150 -17.16 -19.33 -5.71
C VAL A 150 -18.40 -20.22 -5.49
N THR A 151 -18.41 -20.99 -4.43
CA THR A 151 -19.42 -22.06 -4.28
C THR A 151 -20.85 -21.54 -4.16
N SER A 152 -21.08 -20.36 -3.58
CA SER A 152 -22.41 -19.75 -3.53
C SER A 152 -22.92 -19.27 -4.88
N PHE A 153 -22.02 -18.88 -5.79
CA PHE A 153 -22.40 -18.38 -7.12
C PHE A 153 -22.93 -19.48 -8.02
N ILE A 154 -22.43 -20.73 -7.87
CA ILE A 154 -22.93 -21.87 -8.65
C ILE A 154 -24.37 -22.20 -8.26
N ASP A 155 -24.70 -22.14 -6.95
CA ASP A 155 -26.04 -22.43 -6.46
C ASP A 155 -27.02 -21.25 -6.64
N ALA A 156 -26.54 -20.01 -6.57
CA ALA A 156 -27.31 -18.79 -6.67
C ALA A 156 -26.51 -17.69 -7.41
N PRO A 157 -26.43 -17.74 -8.75
CA PRO A 157 -25.60 -16.82 -9.53
C PRO A 157 -26.07 -15.38 -9.38
N PRO A 158 -25.15 -14.42 -9.14
CA PRO A 158 -25.45 -12.99 -9.20
C PRO A 158 -25.99 -12.58 -10.57
N LYS A 159 -26.96 -11.69 -10.59
CA LYS A 159 -27.64 -11.26 -11.83
C LYS A 159 -26.76 -10.48 -12.81
N ASP A 160 -25.76 -9.79 -12.26
CA ASP A 160 -24.91 -8.86 -13.01
C ASP A 160 -23.62 -9.53 -13.54
N LEU A 161 -23.44 -10.84 -13.32
CA LEU A 161 -22.30 -11.60 -13.84
C LEU A 161 -22.64 -12.31 -15.16
N PRO A 162 -21.63 -12.56 -16.02
CA PRO A 162 -21.77 -13.50 -17.13
C PRO A 162 -22.24 -14.88 -16.63
N PRO A 163 -22.82 -15.72 -17.51
CA PRO A 163 -23.29 -17.04 -17.13
C PRO A 163 -22.23 -17.88 -16.44
N LEU A 164 -22.59 -18.52 -15.31
CA LEU A 164 -21.72 -19.40 -14.54
C LEU A 164 -21.95 -20.88 -14.89
N MET A 165 -20.95 -21.72 -14.57
CA MET A 165 -21.02 -23.17 -14.74
C MET A 165 -22.09 -23.77 -13.84
N SER A 166 -22.69 -24.89 -14.27
CA SER A 166 -23.42 -25.78 -13.38
C SER A 166 -22.47 -26.72 -12.63
N TRP A 167 -22.92 -27.31 -11.52
CA TRP A 167 -22.15 -28.35 -10.81
C TRP A 167 -21.82 -29.57 -11.68
N GLU A 168 -22.62 -29.86 -12.70
CA GLU A 168 -22.32 -30.91 -13.67
C GLU A 168 -21.10 -30.53 -14.52
N GLN A 169 -21.06 -29.33 -15.06
CA GLN A 169 -19.93 -28.81 -15.83
C GLN A 169 -18.64 -28.73 -14.98
N VAL A 170 -18.76 -28.36 -13.69
CA VAL A 170 -17.62 -28.35 -12.76
C VAL A 170 -17.06 -29.77 -12.59
N ARG A 171 -17.93 -30.77 -12.37
CA ARG A 171 -17.51 -32.18 -12.26
C ARG A 171 -16.90 -32.71 -13.55
N ASP A 172 -17.40 -32.29 -14.71
CA ASP A 172 -16.85 -32.73 -16.01
C ASP A 172 -15.46 -32.12 -16.24
N ALA A 173 -15.24 -30.86 -15.81
CA ALA A 173 -13.93 -30.25 -15.82
C ALA A 173 -12.95 -30.99 -14.89
N ASP A 174 -13.35 -31.27 -13.66
CA ASP A 174 -12.58 -32.03 -12.66
C ASP A 174 -12.17 -33.44 -13.18
N ARG A 175 -13.13 -34.19 -13.74
CA ARG A 175 -12.91 -35.53 -14.29
C ARG A 175 -12.07 -35.55 -15.56
N SER A 176 -11.87 -34.41 -16.21
CA SER A 176 -11.10 -34.32 -17.46
C SER A 176 -9.61 -34.72 -17.29
N GLY A 177 -9.09 -34.70 -16.07
CA GLY A 177 -7.67 -34.88 -15.79
C GLY A 177 -6.78 -33.69 -16.17
N LEU A 178 -7.38 -32.63 -16.73
CA LEU A 178 -6.70 -31.40 -17.15
C LEU A 178 -6.92 -30.23 -16.19
N VAL A 179 -7.94 -30.34 -15.32
CA VAL A 179 -8.37 -29.24 -14.47
C VAL A 179 -8.31 -29.64 -13.00
N GLU A 180 -7.60 -28.86 -12.21
CA GLU A 180 -7.69 -28.91 -10.75
C GLU A 180 -8.73 -27.90 -10.28
N ILE A 181 -9.64 -28.32 -9.39
CA ILE A 181 -10.59 -27.40 -8.77
C ILE A 181 -10.00 -26.80 -7.51
N ALA A 182 -10.04 -25.48 -7.41
CA ALA A 182 -9.70 -24.71 -6.23
C ALA A 182 -10.94 -24.03 -5.64
N SER A 183 -10.88 -23.67 -4.36
CA SER A 183 -11.88 -22.80 -3.74
C SER A 183 -11.63 -21.34 -4.13
N HIS A 184 -12.71 -20.60 -4.40
CA HIS A 184 -12.69 -19.13 -4.44
C HIS A 184 -13.58 -18.54 -3.33
N SER A 185 -13.59 -19.20 -2.15
CA SER A 185 -14.48 -18.98 -1.02
C SER A 185 -15.94 -19.46 -1.24
N HIS A 186 -16.79 -19.31 -0.22
CA HIS A 186 -18.23 -19.52 -0.35
C HIS A 186 -18.95 -18.21 -0.68
N GLY A 187 -18.82 -17.18 0.16
CA GLY A 187 -19.52 -15.91 0.03
C GLY A 187 -18.64 -14.70 0.35
N LEU A 188 -17.31 -14.86 0.41
CA LEU A 188 -16.39 -13.72 0.61
C LEU A 188 -16.11 -12.94 -0.68
N HIS A 189 -16.58 -13.43 -1.84
CA HIS A 189 -16.46 -12.71 -3.11
C HIS A 189 -17.50 -11.58 -3.19
N ARG A 190 -17.37 -10.62 -2.29
CA ARG A 190 -18.23 -9.44 -2.17
C ARG A 190 -17.51 -8.31 -1.45
N TYR A 191 -18.10 -7.13 -1.53
CA TYR A 191 -17.68 -5.97 -0.76
C TYR A 191 -18.47 -5.89 0.55
N GLU A 192 -17.82 -5.39 1.62
CA GLU A 192 -18.40 -5.19 2.94
C GLU A 192 -18.26 -3.74 3.36
N MET A 193 -19.21 -3.21 4.11
CA MET A 193 -19.14 -1.86 4.66
C MET A 193 -17.90 -1.69 5.53
N SER A 194 -17.03 -0.75 5.16
CA SER A 194 -15.70 -0.54 5.75
C SER A 194 -15.60 0.69 6.65
N ASN A 195 -16.64 1.54 6.70
CA ASN A 195 -16.66 2.73 7.54
C ASN A 195 -18.10 3.22 7.82
N PRO A 196 -18.31 4.18 8.75
CA PRO A 196 -19.63 4.73 9.05
C PRO A 196 -20.30 5.49 7.90
N TYR A 197 -19.57 5.84 6.85
CA TYR A 197 -20.05 6.55 5.67
C TYR A 197 -20.52 5.62 4.53
N ARG A 198 -20.60 4.29 4.81
CA ARG A 198 -21.07 3.24 3.91
C ARG A 198 -20.17 2.95 2.72
N ASP A 199 -18.92 3.41 2.73
CA ASP A 199 -17.95 2.92 1.76
C ASP A 199 -17.71 1.43 1.96
N THR A 200 -17.28 0.76 0.89
CA THR A 200 -17.14 -0.70 0.90
C THR A 200 -15.79 -1.14 0.37
N ASP A 201 -15.25 -2.19 0.98
CA ASP A 201 -13.99 -2.82 0.58
C ASP A 201 -14.15 -4.35 0.48
N PRO A 202 -13.22 -5.06 -0.22
CA PRO A 202 -13.25 -6.51 -0.35
C PRO A 202 -13.35 -7.22 1.01
N SER A 203 -14.28 -8.15 1.12
CA SER A 203 -14.70 -8.78 2.38
C SER A 203 -13.55 -9.32 3.24
N VAL A 204 -12.55 -9.97 2.62
CA VAL A 204 -11.46 -10.64 3.34
C VAL A 204 -10.54 -9.66 4.06
N ILE A 205 -10.27 -8.50 3.46
CA ILE A 205 -9.33 -7.50 4.02
C ILE A 205 -10.01 -6.43 4.87
N THR A 206 -11.34 -6.54 5.06
CA THR A 206 -12.15 -5.52 5.71
C THR A 206 -12.56 -5.92 7.12
N ARG A 207 -12.31 -5.05 8.10
CA ARG A 207 -13.03 -5.02 9.37
C ARG A 207 -14.36 -4.34 9.10
N ARG A 208 -15.47 -5.09 9.08
CA ARG A 208 -16.79 -4.55 8.76
C ARG A 208 -17.23 -3.50 9.76
N TYR A 209 -17.78 -2.40 9.27
CA TYR A 209 -18.51 -1.50 10.13
C TYR A 209 -19.94 -2.02 10.32
N LEU A 210 -20.29 -2.31 11.56
CA LEU A 210 -21.59 -2.85 11.96
C LEU A 210 -22.54 -1.70 12.29
N LEU A 211 -23.28 -1.24 11.29
CA LEU A 211 -24.08 -0.01 11.38
C LEU A 211 -25.07 -0.04 12.56
N GLU A 212 -25.75 -1.17 12.79
CA GLU A 212 -26.69 -1.33 13.90
C GLU A 212 -26.03 -1.27 15.29
N LYS A 213 -24.75 -1.62 15.36
CA LYS A 213 -23.94 -1.61 16.59
C LYS A 213 -23.08 -0.35 16.70
N THR A 214 -23.04 0.49 15.67
CA THR A 214 -22.21 1.71 15.56
C THR A 214 -20.74 1.46 15.93
N ARG A 215 -20.18 0.32 15.51
CA ARG A 215 -18.79 -0.06 15.74
C ARG A 215 -18.24 -0.95 14.65
N TYR A 216 -16.95 -1.08 14.62
CA TYR A 216 -16.30 -2.07 13.78
C TYR A 216 -16.43 -3.49 14.35
N GLU A 217 -16.39 -4.47 13.45
CA GLU A 217 -16.24 -5.89 13.75
C GLU A 217 -14.96 -6.08 14.58
N ASP A 218 -15.05 -6.79 15.71
CA ASP A 218 -13.88 -7.12 16.50
C ASP A 218 -13.05 -8.27 15.90
N ARG A 219 -11.91 -8.57 16.51
CA ARG A 219 -10.99 -9.60 16.01
C ARG A 219 -11.64 -10.98 15.93
N GLU A 220 -12.41 -11.36 16.95
CA GLU A 220 -13.02 -12.68 17.00
C GLU A 220 -14.24 -12.80 16.07
N GLU A 221 -15.04 -11.74 15.93
CA GLU A 221 -16.12 -11.67 14.94
C GLU A 221 -15.55 -11.83 13.51
N TYR A 222 -14.43 -11.14 13.20
CA TYR A 222 -13.73 -11.29 11.92
C TYR A 222 -13.23 -12.72 11.71
N ARG A 223 -12.53 -13.30 12.69
CA ARG A 223 -12.01 -14.68 12.62
C ARG A 223 -13.14 -15.69 12.39
N ALA A 224 -14.22 -15.56 13.15
CA ALA A 224 -15.38 -16.44 13.03
C ALA A 224 -16.03 -16.37 11.64
N ARG A 225 -16.15 -15.17 11.08
CA ARG A 225 -16.71 -14.95 9.74
C ARG A 225 -15.86 -15.59 8.65
N ILE A 226 -14.56 -15.34 8.64
CA ILE A 226 -13.64 -15.93 7.64
C ILE A 226 -13.61 -17.45 7.77
N ARG A 227 -13.48 -17.99 8.99
CA ARG A 227 -13.46 -19.44 9.24
C ARG A 227 -14.73 -20.12 8.78
N LYS A 228 -15.89 -19.56 9.12
CA LYS A 228 -17.19 -20.12 8.73
C LYS A 228 -17.31 -20.24 7.20
N ASP A 229 -16.90 -19.21 6.48
CA ASP A 229 -17.00 -19.17 5.02
C ASP A 229 -16.07 -20.19 4.35
N LEU A 230 -14.80 -20.21 4.73
CA LEU A 230 -13.81 -21.11 4.15
C LEU A 230 -14.14 -22.58 4.44
N ARG A 231 -14.60 -22.89 5.65
CA ARG A 231 -15.09 -24.22 6.02
C ARG A 231 -16.28 -24.63 5.16
N GLU A 232 -17.23 -23.73 4.95
CA GLU A 232 -18.42 -24.01 4.15
C GLU A 232 -18.08 -24.23 2.67
N SER A 233 -17.21 -23.41 2.10
CA SER A 233 -16.73 -23.61 0.73
C SER A 233 -16.10 -25.00 0.55
N ARG A 234 -15.18 -25.38 1.44
CA ARG A 234 -14.50 -26.67 1.38
C ARG A 234 -15.47 -27.85 1.55
N ARG A 235 -16.44 -27.71 2.47
CA ARG A 235 -17.49 -28.73 2.70
C ARG A 235 -18.35 -28.96 1.45
N ILE A 236 -18.75 -27.87 0.78
CA ILE A 236 -19.55 -27.94 -0.46
C ILE A 236 -18.74 -28.59 -1.57
N LEU A 237 -17.51 -28.13 -1.81
CA LEU A 237 -16.63 -28.69 -2.84
C LEU A 237 -16.42 -30.21 -2.62
N LYS A 238 -16.08 -30.63 -1.40
CA LYS A 238 -15.94 -32.05 -1.07
C LYS A 238 -17.21 -32.86 -1.36
N LYS A 239 -18.38 -32.30 -0.99
CA LYS A 239 -19.68 -32.98 -1.25
C LYS A 239 -19.99 -33.11 -2.74
N LYS A 240 -19.63 -32.08 -3.55
CA LYS A 240 -19.99 -32.02 -4.98
C LYS A 240 -19.00 -32.79 -5.88
N LEU A 241 -17.71 -32.85 -5.48
CA LEU A 241 -16.64 -33.48 -6.27
C LEU A 241 -16.29 -34.89 -5.79
N GLY A 242 -16.51 -35.20 -4.51
CA GLY A 242 -16.17 -36.49 -3.91
C GLY A 242 -14.75 -36.56 -3.33
N HIS A 243 -13.97 -35.50 -3.41
CA HIS A 243 -12.61 -35.40 -2.85
C HIS A 243 -12.38 -34.05 -2.17
N ASP A 244 -11.29 -33.94 -1.39
CA ASP A 244 -10.92 -32.69 -0.74
C ASP A 244 -10.25 -31.71 -1.73
N VAL A 245 -10.51 -30.42 -1.56
CA VAL A 245 -9.87 -29.32 -2.27
C VAL A 245 -8.86 -28.65 -1.33
N ALA A 246 -7.62 -28.56 -1.78
CA ALA A 246 -6.48 -28.10 -0.96
C ALA A 246 -5.99 -26.68 -1.29
N VAL A 247 -6.50 -26.07 -2.34
CA VAL A 247 -6.07 -24.74 -2.82
C VAL A 247 -7.20 -23.73 -2.67
N LEU A 248 -6.84 -22.52 -2.22
CA LEU A 248 -7.75 -21.37 -2.12
C LEU A 248 -7.20 -20.20 -2.95
N ALA A 249 -7.95 -19.72 -3.93
CA ALA A 249 -7.70 -18.40 -4.55
C ALA A 249 -8.47 -17.34 -3.75
N TRP A 250 -7.78 -16.28 -3.34
CA TRP A 250 -8.40 -15.21 -2.58
C TRP A 250 -9.26 -14.32 -3.49
N PRO A 251 -10.55 -14.07 -3.14
CA PRO A 251 -11.39 -13.11 -3.86
C PRO A 251 -10.72 -11.74 -3.96
N TYR A 252 -10.71 -11.15 -5.16
CA TYR A 252 -10.03 -9.88 -5.46
C TYR A 252 -8.52 -9.88 -5.15
N GLY A 253 -7.91 -11.04 -4.92
CA GLY A 253 -6.54 -11.18 -4.40
C GLY A 253 -6.38 -10.75 -2.93
N GLY A 254 -7.45 -10.27 -2.30
CA GLY A 254 -7.41 -9.68 -0.96
C GLY A 254 -7.19 -10.71 0.14
N HIS A 255 -6.09 -10.59 0.89
CA HIS A 255 -5.77 -11.47 2.01
C HIS A 255 -4.93 -10.74 3.07
N ASN A 256 -4.78 -11.36 4.23
CA ASN A 256 -3.87 -10.94 5.29
C ASN A 256 -3.33 -12.17 6.04
N ALA A 257 -2.37 -11.98 6.93
CA ALA A 257 -1.74 -13.09 7.67
C ALA A 257 -2.77 -13.89 8.48
N MET A 258 -3.73 -13.22 9.13
CA MET A 258 -4.78 -13.88 9.91
C MET A 258 -5.69 -14.75 9.02
N ALA A 259 -6.13 -14.23 7.87
CA ALA A 259 -6.96 -14.99 6.94
C ALA A 259 -6.20 -16.21 6.37
N ARG A 260 -4.91 -16.06 6.05
CA ARG A 260 -4.06 -17.20 5.63
C ARG A 260 -3.90 -18.24 6.72
N GLY A 261 -3.69 -17.82 7.98
CA GLY A 261 -3.64 -18.75 9.12
C GLY A 261 -4.94 -19.54 9.27
N ILE A 262 -6.10 -18.85 9.16
CA ILE A 262 -7.41 -19.50 9.17
C ILE A 262 -7.57 -20.49 8.00
N ALA A 263 -7.13 -20.13 6.80
CA ALA A 263 -7.17 -21.02 5.65
C ALA A 263 -6.34 -22.29 5.88
N ALA A 264 -5.15 -22.17 6.46
CA ALA A 264 -4.32 -23.32 6.83
C ALA A 264 -4.99 -24.19 7.92
N GLU A 265 -5.58 -23.58 8.97
CA GLU A 265 -6.36 -24.27 10.00
C GLU A 265 -7.55 -25.03 9.41
N GLU A 266 -8.20 -24.49 8.38
CA GLU A 266 -9.31 -25.16 7.66
C GLU A 266 -8.83 -26.16 6.61
N GLY A 267 -7.51 -26.40 6.48
CA GLY A 267 -6.91 -27.46 5.67
C GLY A 267 -6.60 -27.08 4.22
N PHE A 268 -6.50 -25.79 3.89
CA PHE A 268 -5.91 -25.34 2.63
C PHE A 268 -4.38 -25.36 2.76
N THR A 269 -3.70 -26.04 1.84
CA THR A 269 -2.24 -26.18 1.85
C THR A 269 -1.53 -25.13 1.01
N ALA A 270 -2.25 -24.47 0.12
CA ALA A 270 -1.75 -23.35 -0.67
C ALA A 270 -2.84 -22.31 -0.93
N THR A 271 -2.43 -21.05 -1.02
CA THR A 271 -3.32 -19.93 -1.36
C THR A 271 -2.74 -19.11 -2.51
N LEU A 272 -3.63 -18.54 -3.33
CA LEU A 272 -3.28 -17.76 -4.52
C LEU A 272 -3.69 -16.29 -4.33
N GLY A 273 -2.75 -15.37 -4.54
CA GLY A 273 -2.99 -13.92 -4.54
C GLY A 273 -3.10 -13.32 -5.94
N LEU A 274 -3.10 -11.98 -6.02
CA LEU A 274 -3.11 -11.20 -7.28
C LEU A 274 -2.08 -10.05 -7.23
N ASP A 275 -0.88 -10.35 -6.78
CA ASP A 275 0.19 -9.36 -6.56
C ASP A 275 0.75 -8.74 -7.86
N GLY A 276 0.38 -9.30 -9.01
CA GLY A 276 0.85 -8.80 -10.31
C GLY A 276 2.33 -9.06 -10.58
N VAL A 277 2.93 -10.03 -9.89
CA VAL A 277 4.35 -10.38 -10.01
C VAL A 277 4.52 -11.88 -10.19
N PRO A 278 5.62 -12.35 -10.84
CA PRO A 278 5.91 -13.77 -10.94
C PRO A 278 6.18 -14.41 -9.58
N ALA A 279 5.85 -15.69 -9.47
CA ALA A 279 6.16 -16.48 -8.29
C ALA A 279 7.66 -16.81 -8.22
N ARG A 280 8.12 -17.15 -7.00
CA ARG A 280 9.48 -17.60 -6.69
C ARG A 280 9.45 -18.97 -6.03
N THR A 281 10.58 -19.63 -5.99
CA THR A 281 10.73 -20.92 -5.29
C THR A 281 10.37 -20.83 -3.81
N GLU A 282 10.68 -19.70 -3.17
CA GLU A 282 10.37 -19.44 -1.75
C GLU A 282 8.85 -19.37 -1.50
N ASP A 283 8.08 -18.87 -2.47
CA ASP A 283 6.63 -18.77 -2.39
C ASP A 283 5.99 -20.18 -2.32
N LEU A 284 6.59 -21.18 -3.01
CA LEU A 284 6.13 -22.57 -2.96
C LEU A 284 6.22 -23.15 -1.54
N THR A 285 7.33 -22.89 -0.86
CA THR A 285 7.53 -23.32 0.54
C THR A 285 6.63 -22.55 1.51
N ALA A 286 6.38 -21.26 1.24
CA ALA A 286 5.49 -20.43 2.04
C ALA A 286 3.99 -20.78 1.87
N GLY A 287 3.64 -21.59 0.86
CA GLY A 287 2.24 -21.92 0.55
C GLY A 287 1.40 -20.72 0.09
N TYR A 288 2.06 -19.67 -0.38
CA TYR A 288 1.41 -18.48 -0.94
C TYR A 288 1.99 -18.17 -2.32
N ILE A 289 1.15 -18.27 -3.34
CA ILE A 289 1.56 -18.13 -4.73
C ILE A 289 0.98 -16.84 -5.31
N PRO A 290 1.83 -15.86 -5.64
CA PRO A 290 1.41 -14.66 -6.35
C PRO A 290 1.01 -15.00 -7.79
N ARG A 291 0.04 -14.25 -8.33
CA ARG A 291 -0.43 -14.41 -9.70
C ARG A 291 -0.36 -13.11 -10.47
N VAL A 292 -0.24 -13.22 -11.78
CA VAL A 292 -0.31 -12.11 -12.73
C VAL A 292 -1.67 -12.11 -13.40
N MET A 293 -2.44 -11.02 -13.19
CA MET A 293 -3.74 -10.82 -13.81
C MET A 293 -3.61 -10.64 -15.33
N VAL A 294 -4.44 -11.32 -16.09
CA VAL A 294 -4.48 -11.19 -17.56
C VAL A 294 -5.69 -10.36 -17.98
N TYR A 295 -5.42 -9.31 -18.73
CA TYR A 295 -6.40 -8.39 -19.30
C TYR A 295 -6.46 -8.52 -20.83
N ARG A 296 -7.51 -7.99 -21.46
CA ARG A 296 -7.65 -7.94 -22.91
C ARG A 296 -6.43 -7.33 -23.63
N GLY A 297 -5.76 -6.38 -23.00
CA GLY A 297 -4.55 -5.73 -23.53
C GLY A 297 -3.23 -6.37 -23.11
N SER A 298 -3.25 -7.47 -22.35
CA SER A 298 -2.03 -8.12 -21.85
C SER A 298 -1.24 -8.73 -22.99
N ARG A 299 0.02 -8.30 -23.15
CA ARG A 299 0.97 -8.85 -24.13
C ARG A 299 1.81 -9.93 -23.46
N ILE A 300 1.44 -11.18 -23.67
CA ILE A 300 2.19 -12.36 -23.22
C ILE A 300 2.95 -12.90 -24.45
N GLU A 301 4.20 -12.50 -24.59
CA GLU A 301 4.97 -12.71 -25.83
C GLU A 301 5.85 -13.97 -25.79
N GLY A 302 5.86 -14.73 -24.71
CA GLY A 302 6.65 -15.96 -24.58
C GLY A 302 8.18 -15.80 -24.59
N LYS A 303 8.70 -14.69 -25.07
CA LYS A 303 10.14 -14.39 -25.12
C LYS A 303 10.52 -13.39 -24.02
N GLY A 304 11.41 -13.82 -23.11
CA GLY A 304 11.88 -12.97 -22.02
C GLY A 304 10.85 -12.78 -20.90
N MET A 305 11.26 -12.03 -19.87
CA MET A 305 10.47 -11.78 -18.66
C MET A 305 9.83 -10.37 -18.61
N GLY A 306 10.11 -9.52 -19.60
CA GLY A 306 9.71 -8.12 -19.57
C GLY A 306 8.19 -7.90 -19.41
N TRP A 307 7.39 -8.81 -19.93
CA TRP A 307 5.94 -8.77 -19.82
C TRP A 307 5.40 -9.12 -18.41
N LEU A 308 6.20 -9.83 -17.58
CA LEU A 308 5.88 -10.16 -16.18
C LEU A 308 6.21 -9.01 -15.22
N TYR A 309 7.03 -8.08 -15.67
CA TYR A 309 7.45 -6.92 -14.86
C TYR A 309 7.05 -5.65 -15.61
N PRO A 310 5.81 -5.18 -15.43
CA PRO A 310 5.41 -3.92 -16.06
C PRO A 310 6.35 -2.79 -15.62
N PRO A 311 6.64 -1.84 -16.50
CA PRO A 311 7.48 -0.70 -16.16
C PRO A 311 6.89 0.04 -14.96
N ARG A 312 7.77 0.50 -14.07
CA ARG A 312 7.35 1.31 -12.92
C ARG A 312 6.60 2.55 -13.41
N ILE A 313 5.38 2.73 -12.93
CA ILE A 313 4.60 3.94 -13.20
C ILE A 313 5.21 5.07 -12.36
N PRO A 314 5.60 6.22 -12.97
CA PRO A 314 6.09 7.37 -12.21
C PRO A 314 5.07 7.84 -11.17
N VAL A 315 5.52 8.06 -9.94
CA VAL A 315 4.69 8.59 -8.86
C VAL A 315 4.61 10.11 -9.01
N ARG A 316 3.40 10.62 -9.06
CA ARG A 316 3.08 12.04 -9.01
C ARG A 316 2.15 12.25 -7.83
N ALA A 317 2.62 12.91 -6.77
CA ALA A 317 1.87 12.94 -5.52
C ALA A 317 1.49 14.36 -5.09
N ALA A 318 0.33 14.49 -4.48
CA ALA A 318 -0.05 15.64 -3.67
C ALA A 318 -0.10 15.23 -2.20
N GLN A 319 0.39 16.08 -1.31
CA GLN A 319 0.19 15.88 0.12
C GLN A 319 -0.94 16.79 0.60
N VAL A 320 -1.91 16.19 1.30
CA VAL A 320 -3.11 16.85 1.80
C VAL A 320 -3.23 16.62 3.31
N ASP A 321 -3.28 17.70 4.05
CA ASP A 321 -3.57 17.67 5.48
C ASP A 321 -5.08 17.78 5.70
N LEU A 322 -5.66 16.77 6.34
CA LEU A 322 -7.10 16.71 6.59
C LEU A 322 -7.59 17.84 7.52
N ASP A 323 -6.69 18.45 8.29
CA ASP A 323 -7.00 19.65 9.09
C ASP A 323 -7.51 20.81 8.25
N ALA A 324 -7.01 20.97 7.03
CA ALA A 324 -7.44 22.01 6.12
C ALA A 324 -8.78 21.72 5.42
N VAL A 325 -9.18 20.44 5.44
CA VAL A 325 -10.39 19.94 4.77
C VAL A 325 -11.55 19.79 5.77
N TYR A 326 -11.24 19.27 6.97
CA TYR A 326 -12.23 18.93 7.96
C TYR A 326 -13.01 20.15 8.46
N ASP A 327 -14.31 19.99 8.57
CA ASP A 327 -15.21 20.89 9.26
C ASP A 327 -16.23 20.08 10.06
N PRO A 328 -16.65 20.52 11.26
CA PRO A 328 -17.73 19.86 12.03
C PRO A 328 -19.09 19.87 11.29
N ASP A 329 -19.32 20.85 10.40
CA ASP A 329 -20.46 20.85 9.48
C ASP A 329 -20.21 19.82 8.35
N PRO A 330 -21.01 18.74 8.26
CA PRO A 330 -20.82 17.68 7.28
C PRO A 330 -20.89 18.19 5.83
N ASP A 331 -21.77 19.17 5.53
CA ASP A 331 -21.94 19.70 4.18
C ASP A 331 -20.72 20.54 3.77
N LEU A 332 -20.19 21.33 4.69
CA LEU A 332 -18.98 22.11 4.44
C LEU A 332 -17.76 21.20 4.28
N PHE A 333 -17.65 20.18 5.12
CA PHE A 333 -16.61 19.17 4.99
C PHE A 333 -16.68 18.45 3.63
N ALA A 334 -17.87 17.99 3.24
CA ALA A 334 -18.07 17.32 1.95
C ALA A 334 -17.64 18.21 0.77
N ARG A 335 -18.07 19.49 0.76
CA ARG A 335 -17.67 20.46 -0.28
C ARG A 335 -16.16 20.68 -0.35
N ARG A 336 -15.49 20.88 0.80
CA ARG A 336 -14.03 21.07 0.85
C ARG A 336 -13.28 19.83 0.38
N LEU A 337 -13.77 18.65 0.76
CA LEU A 337 -13.20 17.39 0.32
C LEU A 337 -13.32 17.22 -1.19
N ASP A 338 -14.49 17.53 -1.78
CA ASP A 338 -14.68 17.49 -3.23
C ASP A 338 -13.77 18.49 -3.95
N GLN A 339 -13.63 19.71 -3.44
CA GLN A 339 -12.71 20.71 -3.99
C GLN A 339 -11.26 20.25 -3.99
N VAL A 340 -10.77 19.65 -2.90
CA VAL A 340 -9.39 19.17 -2.84
C VAL A 340 -9.17 17.95 -3.75
N VAL A 341 -10.13 17.04 -3.84
CA VAL A 341 -10.08 15.88 -4.75
C VAL A 341 -9.99 16.32 -6.20
N GLU A 342 -10.84 17.30 -6.62
CA GLU A 342 -10.79 17.86 -7.97
C GLU A 342 -9.48 18.61 -8.24
N LYS A 343 -8.97 19.37 -7.27
CA LYS A 343 -7.69 20.09 -7.40
C LYS A 343 -6.53 19.12 -7.56
N VAL A 344 -6.46 18.08 -6.73
CA VAL A 344 -5.46 17.02 -6.82
C VAL A 344 -5.51 16.32 -8.19
N GLY A 345 -6.70 16.02 -8.69
CA GLY A 345 -6.88 15.46 -10.04
C GLY A 345 -6.37 16.39 -11.14
N ARG A 346 -6.71 17.70 -11.08
CA ARG A 346 -6.26 18.71 -12.07
C ARG A 346 -4.75 18.92 -12.10
N ILE A 347 -4.06 18.78 -10.98
CA ILE A 347 -2.58 18.84 -10.90
C ILE A 347 -1.92 17.71 -11.70
N GLY A 348 -2.64 16.62 -11.98
CA GLY A 348 -2.14 15.45 -12.70
C GLY A 348 -1.45 14.44 -11.81
N THR A 349 -1.95 14.24 -10.60
CA THR A 349 -1.43 13.29 -9.61
C THR A 349 -1.86 11.86 -9.89
N THR A 350 -1.06 10.92 -9.42
CA THR A 350 -1.37 9.48 -9.40
C THR A 350 -1.53 8.97 -7.96
N HIS A 351 -1.04 9.73 -6.98
CA HIS A 351 -1.04 9.39 -5.57
C HIS A 351 -1.40 10.61 -4.72
N VAL A 352 -2.00 10.35 -3.56
CA VAL A 352 -2.20 11.36 -2.51
C VAL A 352 -1.62 10.84 -1.19
N PHE A 353 -0.95 11.71 -0.45
CA PHE A 353 -0.50 11.46 0.92
C PHE A 353 -1.45 12.16 1.88
N LEU A 354 -2.29 11.39 2.60
CA LEU A 354 -3.27 11.91 3.54
C LEU A 354 -2.75 11.84 4.99
N GLN A 355 -2.95 12.90 5.74
CA GLN A 355 -2.57 13.03 7.14
C GLN A 355 -3.33 12.05 8.05
N ALA A 356 -2.60 11.32 8.92
CA ALA A 356 -3.16 10.38 9.88
C ALA A 356 -3.69 11.06 11.16
N CYS A 357 -2.93 12.03 11.69
CA CYS A 357 -3.17 12.68 12.96
C CYS A 357 -3.40 14.18 12.77
N PRO A 358 -4.47 14.75 13.34
CA PRO A 358 -4.71 16.19 13.31
C PRO A 358 -3.63 16.98 14.06
N ASP A 359 -3.21 18.09 13.47
CA ASP A 359 -2.30 19.07 14.04
C ASP A 359 -2.76 20.49 13.68
N PRO A 360 -3.94 20.90 14.17
CA PRO A 360 -4.59 22.14 13.74
C PRO A 360 -3.86 23.41 14.18
N ASP A 361 -2.98 23.33 15.18
CA ASP A 361 -2.13 24.42 15.66
C ASP A 361 -0.69 24.34 15.13
N GLY A 362 -0.37 23.30 14.33
CA GLY A 362 0.94 23.10 13.73
C GLY A 362 2.08 22.91 14.74
N SER A 363 1.73 22.52 15.98
CA SER A 363 2.70 22.35 17.07
C SER A 363 3.52 21.06 16.97
N GLY A 364 3.13 20.13 16.09
CA GLY A 364 3.66 18.77 16.06
C GLY A 364 3.21 17.93 17.24
N PHE A 365 2.23 18.41 18.02
CA PHE A 365 1.71 17.71 19.19
C PHE A 365 0.35 17.06 18.91
N PHE A 366 0.37 15.82 18.50
CA PHE A 366 -0.82 15.06 18.11
C PHE A 366 -1.63 14.60 19.33
N ARG A 367 -2.93 14.89 19.36
CA ARG A 367 -3.85 14.52 20.44
C ARG A 367 -4.96 13.59 20.01
N ALA A 368 -5.04 13.27 18.72
CA ALA A 368 -6.10 12.46 18.15
C ALA A 368 -5.65 11.84 16.82
N ALA A 369 -6.48 10.96 16.26
CA ALA A 369 -6.36 10.45 14.91
C ALA A 369 -7.64 10.74 14.10
N TRP A 370 -7.54 10.66 12.76
CA TRP A 370 -8.65 10.76 11.81
C TRP A 370 -9.31 9.42 11.48
N PHE A 371 -8.98 8.37 12.23
CA PHE A 371 -9.46 7.01 11.98
C PHE A 371 -9.61 6.22 13.27
N GLN A 372 -10.37 5.12 13.21
CA GLN A 372 -10.50 4.18 14.33
C GLN A 372 -9.16 3.56 14.70
N ASN A 373 -8.78 3.69 15.96
CA ASN A 373 -7.58 3.09 16.55
C ASN A 373 -7.78 2.87 18.06
N HIS A 374 -6.80 2.17 18.70
CA HIS A 374 -6.84 1.85 20.13
C HIS A 374 -5.85 2.66 20.97
N GLN A 375 -5.02 3.52 20.35
CA GLN A 375 -3.90 4.21 21.03
C GLN A 375 -4.25 5.64 21.46
N VAL A 376 -4.94 6.38 20.61
CA VAL A 376 -5.22 7.80 20.78
C VAL A 376 -6.69 8.11 20.48
N PRO A 377 -7.30 9.14 21.10
CA PRO A 377 -8.68 9.50 20.80
C PRO A 377 -8.93 9.72 19.30
N VAL A 378 -10.09 9.29 18.83
CA VAL A 378 -10.54 9.55 17.45
C VAL A 378 -11.23 10.92 17.43
N ARG A 379 -10.70 11.87 16.68
CA ARG A 379 -11.34 13.19 16.51
C ARG A 379 -12.58 13.09 15.63
N ALA A 380 -12.45 12.40 14.51
CA ALA A 380 -13.53 12.02 13.61
C ALA A 380 -13.02 10.85 12.74
N ASP A 381 -13.86 9.86 12.49
CA ASP A 381 -13.51 8.70 11.68
C ASP A 381 -13.76 8.97 10.20
N ILE A 382 -13.00 9.91 9.63
CA ILE A 382 -13.19 10.45 8.26
C ILE A 382 -12.13 10.00 7.26
N TRP A 383 -11.01 9.43 7.73
CA TRP A 383 -9.88 9.15 6.85
C TRP A 383 -10.25 8.18 5.73
N SER A 384 -10.94 7.08 6.07
CA SER A 384 -11.36 6.07 5.08
C SER A 384 -12.31 6.66 4.04
N MET A 385 -13.29 7.48 4.44
CA MET A 385 -14.20 8.16 3.52
C MET A 385 -13.46 9.12 2.59
N ALA A 386 -12.52 9.92 3.13
CA ALA A 386 -11.69 10.78 2.30
C ALA A 386 -10.86 9.97 1.30
N ALA A 387 -10.25 8.87 1.74
CA ALA A 387 -9.50 7.96 0.88
C ALA A 387 -10.34 7.42 -0.27
N HIS A 388 -11.57 6.96 -0.02
CA HIS A 388 -12.44 6.41 -1.06
C HIS A 388 -12.78 7.44 -2.15
N LYS A 389 -12.89 8.72 -1.83
CA LYS A 389 -13.11 9.76 -2.86
C LYS A 389 -11.94 9.88 -3.84
N PHE A 390 -10.70 9.74 -3.37
CA PHE A 390 -9.51 9.69 -4.25
C PHE A 390 -9.42 8.36 -5.02
N LEU A 391 -9.67 7.24 -4.35
CA LEU A 391 -9.62 5.90 -4.96
C LEU A 391 -10.62 5.76 -6.13
N ARG A 392 -11.83 6.34 -6.01
CA ARG A 392 -12.82 6.39 -7.10
C ARG A 392 -12.35 7.19 -8.31
N LYS A 393 -11.48 8.17 -8.11
CA LYS A 393 -10.82 8.91 -9.22
C LYS A 393 -9.59 8.18 -9.77
N GLY A 394 -9.28 6.97 -9.32
CA GLY A 394 -8.09 6.22 -9.72
C GLY A 394 -6.79 6.75 -9.10
N ILE A 395 -6.87 7.60 -8.09
CA ILE A 395 -5.72 8.14 -7.34
C ILE A 395 -5.44 7.20 -6.17
N ARG A 396 -4.23 6.64 -6.10
CA ARG A 396 -3.78 5.79 -5.00
C ARG A 396 -3.61 6.59 -3.71
N VAL A 397 -3.96 5.99 -2.59
CA VAL A 397 -3.94 6.70 -1.30
C VAL A 397 -2.92 6.09 -0.36
N TRP A 398 -1.97 6.91 0.06
CA TRP A 398 -1.01 6.57 1.10
C TRP A 398 -1.32 7.39 2.35
N ILE A 399 -1.22 6.74 3.51
CA ILE A 399 -1.30 7.46 4.77
C ILE A 399 0.05 8.07 5.12
N ARG A 400 0.06 9.35 5.49
CA ARG A 400 1.22 10.01 6.09
C ARG A 400 1.08 9.96 7.61
N ALA A 401 1.99 9.27 8.29
CA ALA A 401 1.88 9.00 9.72
C ALA A 401 3.22 9.16 10.45
N PRO A 402 3.21 9.69 11.70
CA PRO A 402 4.40 9.78 12.53
C PRO A 402 4.83 8.39 13.02
N SER A 403 6.15 8.15 13.08
CA SER A 403 6.72 6.89 13.53
C SER A 403 7.38 6.95 14.90
N MET A 404 7.96 8.09 15.27
CA MET A 404 8.58 8.33 16.55
C MET A 404 7.85 9.41 17.38
N ASN A 405 7.11 10.31 16.70
CA ASN A 405 6.38 11.41 17.35
C ASN A 405 4.98 10.95 17.82
N LEU A 406 4.93 10.00 18.74
CA LEU A 406 3.71 9.53 19.37
C LEU A 406 3.48 10.31 20.66
N THR A 407 2.95 11.52 20.53
CA THR A 407 2.88 12.50 21.63
C THR A 407 2.00 12.06 22.80
N TRP A 408 0.99 11.24 22.55
CA TRP A 408 0.15 10.65 23.61
C TRP A 408 0.95 9.68 24.51
N GLU A 409 1.91 8.95 23.99
CA GLU A 409 2.83 8.11 24.77
C GLU A 409 3.99 8.94 25.33
N TRP A 410 4.44 9.96 24.59
CA TRP A 410 5.48 10.88 25.06
C TRP A 410 5.05 11.63 26.33
N GLU A 411 3.77 12.00 26.47
CA GLU A 411 3.24 12.60 27.70
C GLU A 411 3.20 11.60 28.86
N ARG A 412 2.71 10.38 28.59
CA ARG A 412 2.51 9.34 29.60
C ARG A 412 3.82 8.75 30.12
N HIS A 413 4.85 8.68 29.25
CA HIS A 413 6.10 7.97 29.50
C HIS A 413 7.33 8.86 29.32
N PRO A 414 7.67 9.71 30.31
CA PRO A 414 8.86 10.57 30.25
C PRO A 414 10.18 9.81 30.04
N ASP A 415 10.25 8.57 30.51
CA ASP A 415 11.37 7.67 30.38
C ASP A 415 11.56 7.08 28.96
N TRP A 416 10.51 7.14 28.10
CA TRP A 416 10.59 6.70 26.71
C TRP A 416 11.07 7.79 25.74
N ARG A 417 11.15 9.03 26.21
CA ARG A 417 11.53 10.19 25.38
C ARG A 417 12.96 10.06 24.87
N VAL A 418 13.22 10.59 23.67
CA VAL A 418 14.60 10.75 23.17
C VAL A 418 15.38 11.67 24.13
N PRO A 419 16.44 11.18 24.80
CA PRO A 419 17.21 12.01 25.71
C PRO A 419 18.07 13.00 24.92
N PHE A 420 18.04 14.25 25.33
CA PHE A 420 18.85 15.31 24.75
C PHE A 420 19.91 15.81 25.74
N ARG A 421 21.19 15.91 25.29
CA ARG A 421 22.25 16.48 26.11
C ARG A 421 22.42 17.98 25.82
N LYS A 422 22.13 18.84 26.80
CA LYS A 422 22.45 20.27 26.72
C LYS A 422 23.93 20.48 26.42
N ARG A 423 24.28 21.19 25.36
CA ARG A 423 25.60 21.79 25.19
C ARG A 423 25.74 22.92 26.21
N LYS A 424 26.88 23.01 26.93
CA LYS A 424 27.15 24.13 27.87
C LYS A 424 27.03 25.44 27.11
N GLY A 425 26.08 26.32 27.49
CA GLY A 425 25.88 27.65 26.90
C GLY A 425 25.00 27.73 25.64
N GLY A 426 24.50 26.61 25.10
CA GLY A 426 23.61 26.61 23.94
C GLY A 426 22.13 26.72 24.32
N LYS A 427 21.34 27.48 23.58
CA LYS A 427 19.89 27.32 23.56
C LYS A 427 19.58 25.89 23.10
N LEU A 428 18.65 25.20 23.79
CA LEU A 428 18.10 23.93 23.26
C LEU A 428 17.48 24.26 21.91
N PRO A 429 17.83 23.53 20.81
CA PRO A 429 16.94 23.55 19.69
C PRO A 429 15.59 23.07 20.20
N THR A 430 14.55 23.81 19.97
CA THR A 430 13.20 23.36 20.27
C THR A 430 13.00 22.13 19.39
N PRO A 431 12.79 20.92 19.97
CA PRO A 431 12.55 19.77 19.11
C PRO A 431 11.24 19.99 18.37
N TRP A 432 11.28 19.84 17.06
CA TRP A 432 10.11 19.93 16.18
C TRP A 432 9.07 18.89 16.50
N TYR A 433 9.58 17.72 16.96
CA TYR A 433 8.82 16.53 17.23
C TYR A 433 9.12 16.02 18.64
N PHE A 434 8.09 15.58 19.30
CA PHE A 434 8.12 15.00 20.64
C PHE A 434 8.38 13.49 20.51
N ARG A 435 9.62 13.12 20.18
CA ARG A 435 9.96 11.77 19.74
C ARG A 435 10.22 10.82 20.89
N LEU A 436 9.74 9.58 20.70
CA LEU A 436 10.09 8.42 21.52
C LEU A 436 11.38 7.77 21.03
N SER A 437 12.12 7.14 21.94
CA SER A 437 13.40 6.51 21.61
C SER A 437 13.21 5.21 20.83
N PRO A 438 13.78 5.08 19.62
CA PRO A 438 13.48 3.97 18.71
C PRO A 438 14.07 2.62 19.14
N ASN A 439 14.90 2.59 20.20
CA ASN A 439 15.51 1.38 20.73
C ASN A 439 14.88 0.86 22.03
N LEU A 440 13.88 1.55 22.58
CA LEU A 440 13.16 1.11 23.78
C LEU A 440 12.00 0.19 23.39
N PRO A 441 11.92 -1.07 23.88
CA PRO A 441 10.90 -2.03 23.46
C PRO A 441 9.48 -1.53 23.61
N SER A 442 9.13 -0.88 24.73
CA SER A 442 7.76 -0.35 24.97
C SER A 442 7.40 0.76 23.98
N ALA A 443 8.33 1.69 23.68
CA ALA A 443 8.12 2.74 22.70
C ALA A 443 7.94 2.17 21.28
N ARG A 444 8.72 1.13 20.94
CA ARG A 444 8.60 0.40 19.67
C ARG A 444 7.23 -0.25 19.54
N ASN A 445 6.79 -0.98 20.58
CA ASN A 445 5.49 -1.65 20.58
C ASN A 445 4.34 -0.66 20.37
N ALA A 446 4.38 0.51 21.02
CA ALA A 446 3.36 1.56 20.83
C ALA A 446 3.29 2.02 19.36
N ALA A 447 4.44 2.20 18.70
CA ALA A 447 4.47 2.54 17.28
C ALA A 447 3.94 1.39 16.40
N ILE A 448 4.35 0.15 16.67
CA ILE A 448 3.89 -1.04 15.96
C ILE A 448 2.37 -1.20 16.07
N ASP A 449 1.81 -1.02 17.28
CA ASP A 449 0.37 -1.14 17.53
C ASP A 449 -0.41 -0.05 16.78
N PHE A 450 0.08 1.20 16.76
CA PHE A 450 -0.54 2.29 16.01
C PHE A 450 -0.59 2.02 14.50
N PHE A 451 0.51 1.54 13.92
CA PHE A 451 0.55 1.17 12.50
C PHE A 451 -0.22 -0.11 12.19
N THR A 452 -0.37 -1.02 13.16
CA THR A 452 -1.26 -2.17 13.03
C THR A 452 -2.71 -1.72 12.90
N ASP A 453 -3.16 -0.76 13.72
CA ASP A 453 -4.50 -0.18 13.60
C ASP A 453 -4.72 0.50 12.24
N ILE A 454 -3.75 1.26 11.75
CA ILE A 454 -3.77 1.81 10.39
C ILE A 454 -4.04 0.71 9.36
N ALA A 455 -3.27 -0.37 9.40
CA ALA A 455 -3.39 -1.46 8.43
C ALA A 455 -4.69 -2.26 8.56
N VAL A 456 -5.23 -2.37 9.78
CA VAL A 456 -6.48 -3.09 10.06
C VAL A 456 -7.71 -2.33 9.54
N TYR A 457 -7.76 -1.01 9.77
CA TYR A 457 -8.99 -0.24 9.55
C TYR A 457 -9.00 0.55 8.24
N LEU A 458 -7.85 0.81 7.61
CA LEU A 458 -7.78 1.75 6.49
C LEU A 458 -7.48 1.08 5.15
N PRO A 459 -8.10 1.54 4.05
CA PRO A 459 -7.84 1.04 2.68
C PRO A 459 -6.60 1.71 2.07
N ILE A 460 -5.44 1.48 2.67
CA ILE A 460 -4.19 2.10 2.23
C ILE A 460 -3.51 1.32 1.11
N ASP A 461 -2.98 2.03 0.09
CA ASP A 461 -2.02 1.49 -0.89
C ASP A 461 -0.57 1.60 -0.39
N GLY A 462 -0.32 2.49 0.58
CA GLY A 462 1.01 2.69 1.13
C GLY A 462 1.04 3.54 2.39
N VAL A 463 2.22 3.56 3.01
CA VAL A 463 2.56 4.39 4.16
C VAL A 463 3.70 5.31 3.79
N LEU A 464 3.52 6.61 3.96
CA LEU A 464 4.60 7.58 3.98
C LEU A 464 4.94 7.88 5.44
N PHE A 465 6.10 7.41 5.90
CA PHE A 465 6.62 7.82 7.21
C PHE A 465 6.93 9.30 7.21
N ASP A 466 6.43 9.99 8.23
CA ASP A 466 6.61 11.44 8.34
C ASP A 466 8.09 11.81 8.52
N ASP A 467 8.39 13.09 8.55
CA ASP A 467 9.75 13.62 8.72
C ASP A 467 10.23 13.62 10.19
N ASP A 468 9.46 13.00 11.10
CA ASP A 468 9.78 12.82 12.52
C ASP A 468 10.88 11.76 12.79
N ALA A 469 11.14 10.88 11.85
CA ALA A 469 12.09 9.77 12.02
C ALA A 469 13.53 10.22 11.70
N TYR A 470 14.08 11.09 12.55
CA TYR A 470 15.47 11.52 12.55
C TYR A 470 16.01 11.65 14.00
N MET A 471 17.31 11.67 14.15
CA MET A 471 17.95 11.96 15.43
C MET A 471 19.11 12.95 15.25
N LEU A 472 19.06 14.04 16.01
CA LEU A 472 20.08 15.10 15.99
C LEU A 472 21.41 14.66 16.63
N GLU A 473 22.50 15.39 16.34
CA GLU A 473 23.84 15.09 16.89
C GLU A 473 23.83 15.02 18.42
N GLY A 474 23.13 15.94 19.10
CA GLY A 474 23.07 16.00 20.58
C GLY A 474 22.12 15.00 21.25
N GLU A 475 21.30 14.29 20.48
CA GLU A 475 20.32 13.32 20.98
C GLU A 475 20.96 11.95 21.21
N LYS A 476 20.39 11.18 22.14
CA LYS A 476 20.87 9.86 22.50
C LYS A 476 19.78 8.81 22.37
N LEU A 477 20.19 7.59 22.12
CA LEU A 477 19.34 6.43 22.28
C LEU A 477 19.06 6.20 23.77
N GLY A 478 17.83 5.86 24.14
CA GLY A 478 17.45 5.57 25.51
C GLY A 478 18.30 4.44 26.11
N GLY A 479 18.78 4.61 27.34
CA GLY A 479 19.60 3.61 28.01
C GLY A 479 21.05 3.45 27.50
N ILE A 480 21.47 4.19 26.45
CA ILE A 480 22.80 4.08 25.85
C ILE A 480 23.65 5.33 26.13
N LYS A 481 24.85 5.14 26.71
CA LYS A 481 25.74 6.26 27.08
C LYS A 481 26.32 7.01 25.88
N ALA A 482 26.65 6.30 24.80
CA ALA A 482 27.20 6.88 23.58
C ALA A 482 26.36 6.44 22.37
N SER A 483 25.88 7.40 21.57
CA SER A 483 25.06 7.13 20.40
C SER A 483 25.70 7.79 19.18
N THR A 484 26.36 7.00 18.35
CA THR A 484 26.91 7.47 17.06
C THR A 484 25.79 7.67 16.04
N PRO A 485 25.98 8.47 14.99
CA PRO A 485 25.02 8.57 13.90
C PRO A 485 24.65 7.20 13.29
N GLN A 486 25.61 6.27 13.21
CA GLN A 486 25.40 4.90 12.73
C GLN A 486 24.44 4.12 13.66
N ALA A 487 24.67 4.18 14.98
CA ALA A 487 23.80 3.48 15.94
C ALA A 487 22.37 4.05 15.93
N LYS A 488 22.23 5.37 15.81
CA LYS A 488 20.92 6.03 15.70
C LYS A 488 20.20 5.63 14.41
N SER A 489 20.91 5.67 13.26
CA SER A 489 20.37 5.26 11.97
C SER A 489 19.92 3.78 12.01
N ALA A 490 20.72 2.90 12.61
CA ALA A 490 20.37 1.48 12.75
C ALA A 490 19.11 1.30 13.61
N ALA A 491 19.03 1.94 14.79
CA ALA A 491 17.87 1.83 15.69
C ALA A 491 16.58 2.33 15.03
N MET A 492 16.64 3.43 14.27
CA MET A 492 15.49 3.93 13.52
C MET A 492 15.09 2.97 12.40
N ARG A 493 16.06 2.39 11.69
CA ARG A 493 15.79 1.41 10.64
C ARG A 493 15.12 0.16 11.21
N ASP A 494 15.62 -0.37 12.32
CA ASP A 494 15.08 -1.57 12.96
C ASP A 494 13.64 -1.35 13.43
N LEU A 495 13.31 -0.17 14.00
CA LEU A 495 11.93 0.20 14.34
C LEU A 495 11.04 0.21 13.09
N ILE A 496 11.47 0.88 12.02
CA ILE A 496 10.69 0.97 10.79
C ILE A 496 10.47 -0.40 10.15
N GLU A 497 11.46 -1.30 10.18
CA GLU A 497 11.28 -2.66 9.66
C GLU A 497 10.25 -3.47 10.47
N GLU A 498 10.20 -3.32 11.79
CA GLU A 498 9.15 -3.94 12.61
C GLU A 498 7.77 -3.37 12.29
N ILE A 499 7.65 -2.05 12.12
CA ILE A 499 6.40 -1.40 11.68
C ILE A 499 5.96 -1.92 10.30
N LYS A 500 6.87 -1.99 9.33
CA LYS A 500 6.57 -2.53 7.99
C LYS A 500 6.05 -3.96 8.07
N ASN A 501 6.69 -4.81 8.85
CA ASN A 501 6.27 -6.20 9.04
C ASN A 501 4.85 -6.28 9.64
N ALA A 502 4.53 -5.43 10.61
CA ALA A 502 3.19 -5.36 11.20
C ALA A 502 2.13 -4.90 10.18
N VAL A 503 2.44 -3.89 9.38
CA VAL A 503 1.54 -3.42 8.31
C VAL A 503 1.34 -4.50 7.25
N LEU A 504 2.41 -5.15 6.79
CA LEU A 504 2.37 -6.19 5.75
C LEU A 504 1.62 -7.45 6.19
N ALA A 505 1.54 -7.72 7.49
CA ALA A 505 0.71 -8.79 8.01
C ALA A 505 -0.78 -8.59 7.68
N TRP A 506 -1.24 -7.33 7.57
CA TRP A 506 -2.63 -6.98 7.26
C TRP A 506 -2.83 -6.49 5.82
N ARG A 507 -1.85 -5.82 5.25
CA ARG A 507 -1.84 -5.24 3.89
C ARG A 507 -0.57 -5.69 3.14
N PRO A 508 -0.53 -6.92 2.63
CA PRO A 508 0.71 -7.49 2.06
C PRO A 508 1.21 -6.75 0.81
N GLU A 509 0.36 -6.00 0.12
CA GLU A 509 0.72 -5.20 -1.06
C GLU A 509 1.11 -3.75 -0.71
N CYS A 510 1.06 -3.38 0.58
CA CYS A 510 1.35 -2.01 1.02
C CYS A 510 2.79 -1.61 0.64
N ARG A 511 2.93 -0.38 0.13
CA ARG A 511 4.21 0.22 -0.21
C ARG A 511 4.66 1.18 0.88
N PHE A 512 5.97 1.40 0.96
CA PHE A 512 6.54 2.25 2.00
C PHE A 512 7.39 3.36 1.41
N GLY A 513 7.08 4.58 1.82
CA GLY A 513 7.88 5.76 1.52
C GLY A 513 8.39 6.43 2.79
N ARG A 514 9.45 7.21 2.66
CA ARG A 514 9.99 7.99 3.77
C ARG A 514 10.46 9.36 3.31
N ASN A 515 10.12 10.38 4.10
CA ASN A 515 10.63 11.72 3.92
C ASN A 515 12.12 11.79 4.30
N ILE A 516 12.91 12.53 3.53
CA ILE A 516 14.30 12.84 3.82
C ILE A 516 14.56 14.33 3.56
N TYR A 517 15.38 14.94 4.40
CA TYR A 517 15.80 16.34 4.24
C TYR A 517 16.76 16.48 3.06
N ALA A 518 16.59 17.52 2.24
CA ALA A 518 17.44 17.79 1.08
C ALA A 518 18.95 17.83 1.43
N PRO A 519 19.38 18.47 2.53
CA PRO A 519 20.79 18.45 2.93
C PRO A 519 21.39 17.06 3.19
N ALA A 520 20.56 16.07 3.57
CA ALA A 520 21.01 14.70 3.75
C ALA A 520 21.28 13.98 2.41
N VAL A 521 20.59 14.40 1.33
CA VAL A 521 20.85 13.92 -0.05
C VAL A 521 22.16 14.48 -0.60
N GLU A 522 22.51 15.68 -0.19
CA GLU A 522 23.72 16.37 -0.65
C GLU A 522 25.01 15.82 -0.05
N LYS A 523 24.92 15.08 1.06
CA LYS A 523 26.06 14.45 1.73
C LYS A 523 26.24 12.98 1.29
N ASP A 524 27.47 12.49 1.37
CA ASP A 524 27.76 11.08 1.18
C ASP A 524 27.77 10.35 2.54
N GLY A 525 27.08 9.20 2.58
CA GLY A 525 26.91 8.41 3.80
C GLY A 525 25.89 9.02 4.78
N ILE A 526 26.01 8.68 6.05
CA ILE A 526 25.08 9.09 7.10
C ILE A 526 25.25 10.57 7.42
N SER A 527 24.20 11.34 7.27
CA SER A 527 24.17 12.75 7.71
C SER A 527 24.31 12.84 9.23
N PRO A 528 25.35 13.50 9.77
CA PRO A 528 25.50 13.64 11.21
C PRO A 528 24.38 14.49 11.83
N ASP A 529 23.79 15.40 11.08
CA ASP A 529 22.76 16.32 11.54
C ASP A 529 21.42 15.62 11.80
N PHE A 530 21.08 14.61 10.96
CA PHE A 530 19.79 13.91 11.01
C PHE A 530 19.91 12.42 11.30
N SER A 531 21.13 11.85 11.29
CA SER A 531 21.39 10.41 11.35
C SER A 531 20.64 9.61 10.27
N GLN A 532 20.47 10.23 9.08
CA GLN A 532 19.85 9.65 7.89
C GLN A 532 20.89 9.35 6.81
N ASP A 533 20.72 8.24 6.10
CA ASP A 533 21.56 7.80 4.97
C ASP A 533 20.69 7.66 3.73
N PHE A 534 20.89 8.55 2.76
CA PHE A 534 20.12 8.53 1.52
C PHE A 534 20.35 7.26 0.69
N GLY A 535 21.60 6.79 0.61
CA GLY A 535 21.94 5.55 -0.10
C GLY A 535 21.28 4.31 0.51
N GLN A 536 21.09 4.30 1.84
CA GLN A 536 20.37 3.25 2.52
C GLN A 536 18.86 3.37 2.30
N PHE A 537 18.29 4.59 2.27
CA PHE A 537 16.86 4.80 2.00
C PHE A 537 16.45 4.28 0.62
N LEU A 538 17.31 4.43 -0.40
CA LEU A 538 17.06 3.88 -1.73
C LEU A 538 16.93 2.35 -1.76
N LYS A 539 17.45 1.66 -0.75
CA LYS A 539 17.37 0.20 -0.62
C LYS A 539 16.20 -0.24 0.25
N ASP A 540 15.85 0.56 1.25
CA ASP A 540 14.91 0.20 2.31
C ASP A 540 13.45 0.58 1.98
N TYR A 541 13.23 1.52 1.04
CA TYR A 541 11.90 2.05 0.74
C TYR A 541 11.53 1.94 -0.74
N ASP A 542 10.23 1.74 -1.00
CA ASP A 542 9.65 1.78 -2.35
C ASP A 542 9.63 3.21 -2.93
N LEU A 543 9.74 4.23 -2.06
CA LEU A 543 9.78 5.63 -2.43
C LEU A 543 10.56 6.47 -1.41
N THR A 544 11.65 7.07 -1.80
CA THR A 544 12.36 8.07 -0.98
C THR A 544 11.91 9.46 -1.37
N VAL A 545 11.23 10.15 -0.45
CA VAL A 545 10.63 11.47 -0.70
C VAL A 545 11.57 12.57 -0.19
N VAL A 546 12.29 13.20 -1.08
CA VAL A 546 13.17 14.34 -0.77
C VAL A 546 12.32 15.59 -0.61
N MET A 547 12.36 16.22 0.56
CA MET A 547 11.73 17.52 0.80
C MET A 547 12.52 18.62 0.10
N ALA A 548 12.18 18.85 -1.18
CA ALA A 548 12.84 19.81 -2.05
C ALA A 548 12.23 21.23 -1.85
N TYR A 549 12.42 21.78 -0.64
CA TYR A 549 11.82 23.03 -0.19
C TYR A 549 12.79 24.20 -0.43
N ALA A 550 12.87 24.63 -1.70
CA ALA A 550 13.90 25.56 -2.18
C ALA A 550 14.01 26.85 -1.35
N ARG A 551 12.89 27.47 -0.97
CA ARG A 551 12.90 28.71 -0.17
C ARG A 551 13.41 28.46 1.24
N MET A 552 13.03 27.33 1.86
CA MET A 552 13.52 26.93 3.19
C MET A 552 15.01 26.62 3.21
N GLU A 553 15.53 26.07 2.13
CA GLU A 553 16.96 25.73 1.98
C GLU A 553 17.79 26.91 1.44
N GLY A 554 17.17 28.12 1.27
CA GLY A 554 17.84 29.32 0.82
C GLY A 554 18.07 29.41 -0.69
N HIS A 555 17.36 28.62 -1.48
CA HIS A 555 17.46 28.56 -2.94
C HIS A 555 16.26 29.17 -3.68
N GLY A 556 15.53 30.10 -3.06
CA GLY A 556 14.37 30.73 -3.69
C GLY A 556 14.66 31.43 -5.02
N GLU A 557 15.84 32.08 -5.16
CA GLU A 557 16.23 32.80 -6.38
C GLU A 557 16.73 31.89 -7.50
N ASP A 558 17.26 30.70 -7.18
CA ASP A 558 17.81 29.75 -8.15
C ASP A 558 17.11 28.37 -8.10
N ALA A 559 15.85 28.35 -7.65
CA ALA A 559 15.06 27.14 -7.35
C ALA A 559 15.05 26.11 -8.48
N GLU A 560 14.96 26.55 -9.75
CA GLU A 560 14.99 25.67 -10.93
C GLU A 560 16.32 24.93 -11.07
N ARG A 561 17.45 25.64 -10.97
CA ARG A 561 18.79 25.05 -11.07
C ARG A 561 19.09 24.12 -9.88
N TRP A 562 18.68 24.55 -8.69
CA TRP A 562 18.83 23.73 -7.50
C TRP A 562 18.03 22.42 -7.59
N ALA A 563 16.76 22.48 -8.03
CA ALA A 563 15.93 21.29 -8.23
C ALA A 563 16.56 20.31 -9.25
N GLU A 564 17.11 20.82 -10.37
CA GLU A 564 17.84 20.01 -11.34
C GLU A 564 19.10 19.35 -10.71
N SER A 565 19.89 20.11 -9.96
CA SER A 565 21.09 19.62 -9.30
C SER A 565 20.77 18.51 -8.28
N LEU A 566 19.74 18.74 -7.46
CA LEU A 566 19.27 17.78 -6.46
C LEU A 566 18.78 16.48 -7.11
N ALA A 567 18.00 16.59 -8.19
CA ALA A 567 17.55 15.43 -8.97
C ALA A 567 18.71 14.63 -9.56
N ARG A 568 19.68 15.31 -10.20
CA ARG A 568 20.87 14.66 -10.76
C ARG A 568 21.71 13.96 -9.69
N ARG A 569 21.81 14.53 -8.49
CA ARG A 569 22.54 13.93 -7.37
C ARG A 569 21.81 12.67 -6.87
N ALA A 570 20.49 12.74 -6.70
CA ALA A 570 19.67 11.61 -6.29
C ALA A 570 19.78 10.43 -7.27
N ILE A 571 19.73 10.69 -8.59
CA ILE A 571 19.88 9.67 -9.64
C ILE A 571 21.27 9.02 -9.60
N ARG A 572 22.34 9.79 -9.44
CA ARG A 572 23.72 9.25 -9.39
C ARG A 572 23.95 8.27 -8.25
N LYS A 573 23.22 8.38 -7.15
CA LYS A 573 23.33 7.46 -6.00
C LYS A 573 22.51 6.18 -6.16
N TRP A 574 21.65 6.12 -7.19
CA TRP A 574 20.85 4.95 -7.48
C TRP A 574 21.64 3.90 -8.28
N THR A 575 21.56 2.66 -7.83
CA THR A 575 22.05 1.50 -8.58
C THR A 575 20.85 0.61 -8.86
N PRO A 576 20.39 0.51 -10.11
CA PRO A 576 19.26 -0.33 -10.44
C PRO A 576 19.55 -1.80 -10.13
N PRO A 577 18.52 -2.56 -9.70
CA PRO A 577 18.66 -3.99 -9.47
C PRO A 577 19.09 -4.74 -10.73
N PRO A 578 19.77 -5.89 -10.60
CA PRO A 578 20.13 -6.74 -11.73
C PRO A 578 18.90 -7.07 -12.60
N GLY A 579 19.03 -6.93 -13.91
CA GLY A 579 17.93 -7.15 -14.87
C GLY A 579 16.94 -5.99 -15.04
N ARG A 580 17.11 -4.87 -14.31
CA ARG A 580 16.28 -3.66 -14.39
C ARG A 580 17.09 -2.38 -14.66
N ALA A 581 18.08 -2.46 -15.51
CA ALA A 581 19.00 -1.35 -15.80
C ALA A 581 18.31 -0.05 -16.28
N SER A 582 17.10 -0.16 -16.84
CA SER A 582 16.28 0.99 -17.27
C SER A 582 15.29 1.48 -16.20
N GLU A 583 15.28 0.88 -15.01
CA GLU A 583 14.34 1.29 -13.96
C GLU A 583 14.74 2.65 -13.38
N ALA A 584 13.78 3.57 -13.32
CA ALA A 584 13.97 4.87 -12.67
C ALA A 584 14.18 4.71 -11.15
N PRO A 585 15.01 5.55 -10.51
CA PRO A 585 15.21 5.50 -9.08
C PRO A 585 13.89 5.73 -8.32
N PRO A 586 13.66 5.07 -7.19
CA PRO A 586 12.48 5.26 -6.36
C PRO A 586 12.61 6.57 -5.54
N VAL A 587 12.79 7.69 -6.21
CA VAL A 587 13.03 9.01 -5.62
C VAL A 587 12.02 10.01 -6.11
N MET A 588 11.37 10.69 -5.17
CA MET A 588 10.48 11.82 -5.42
C MET A 588 11.15 13.12 -4.95
N LEU A 589 11.07 14.16 -5.76
CA LEU A 589 11.23 15.52 -5.28
C LEU A 589 9.86 16.09 -4.93
N LYS A 590 9.63 16.37 -3.65
CA LYS A 590 8.41 16.98 -3.14
C LYS A 590 8.65 18.47 -2.95
N PHE A 591 8.02 19.30 -3.78
CA PHE A 591 8.18 20.76 -3.78
C PHE A 591 7.25 21.43 -2.79
N GLN A 592 7.77 22.51 -2.15
CA GLN A 592 6.95 23.35 -1.29
C GLN A 592 6.08 24.30 -2.14
N ALA A 593 4.76 24.30 -1.86
CA ALA A 593 3.81 25.22 -2.47
C ALA A 593 3.52 26.44 -1.58
N TYR A 594 3.99 26.45 -0.34
CA TYR A 594 3.82 27.52 0.64
C TYR A 594 5.13 27.88 1.32
N ASP A 595 5.44 29.15 1.42
CA ASP A 595 6.60 29.68 2.15
C ASP A 595 6.19 29.99 3.60
N TRP A 596 6.49 29.07 4.51
CA TRP A 596 6.13 29.23 5.93
C TRP A 596 6.90 30.36 6.63
N ALA A 597 8.02 30.81 6.07
CA ALA A 597 8.79 31.90 6.64
C ALA A 597 8.19 33.27 6.33
N LYS A 598 7.61 33.38 5.14
CA LYS A 598 6.97 34.62 4.65
C LYS A 598 5.44 34.58 4.78
N GLU A 599 4.88 33.42 5.13
CA GLU A 599 3.44 33.18 5.20
C GLU A 599 2.72 33.48 3.87
N GLU A 600 3.33 33.08 2.74
CA GLU A 600 2.80 33.32 1.39
C GLU A 600 2.84 32.07 0.51
N TRP A 601 1.94 31.99 -0.46
CA TRP A 601 1.97 30.93 -1.46
C TRP A 601 3.14 31.14 -2.43
N VAL A 602 3.82 30.04 -2.77
CA VAL A 602 4.84 30.04 -3.84
C VAL A 602 4.12 30.26 -5.16
N PRO A 603 4.55 31.24 -5.98
CA PRO A 603 3.94 31.50 -7.29
C PRO A 603 3.93 30.25 -8.17
N GLY A 604 2.83 30.04 -8.91
CA GLY A 604 2.66 28.87 -9.77
C GLY A 604 3.77 28.71 -10.81
N GLU A 605 4.31 29.82 -11.34
CA GLU A 605 5.45 29.79 -12.28
C GLU A 605 6.75 29.32 -11.61
N GLU A 606 7.00 29.68 -10.35
CA GLU A 606 8.15 29.17 -9.60
C GLU A 606 8.05 27.68 -9.36
N LEU A 607 6.85 27.19 -8.98
CA LEU A 607 6.59 25.75 -8.88
C LEU A 607 6.82 25.03 -10.22
N ALA A 608 6.30 25.59 -11.31
CA ALA A 608 6.49 25.05 -12.65
C ALA A 608 7.97 25.03 -13.06
N SER A 609 8.75 26.04 -12.67
CA SER A 609 10.19 26.12 -12.94
C SER A 609 10.96 25.01 -12.22
N MET A 610 10.67 24.75 -10.94
CA MET A 610 11.28 23.65 -10.18
C MET A 610 10.97 22.29 -10.81
N VAL A 611 9.72 22.08 -11.24
CA VAL A 611 9.32 20.84 -11.95
C VAL A 611 10.07 20.71 -13.28
N ARG A 612 10.24 21.79 -14.06
CA ARG A 612 11.05 21.78 -15.28
C ARG A 612 12.51 21.42 -14.99
N GLY A 613 13.10 22.01 -13.94
CA GLY A 613 14.46 21.70 -13.51
C GLY A 613 14.64 20.22 -13.18
N ALA A 614 13.75 19.66 -12.37
CA ALA A 614 13.78 18.24 -12.02
C ALA A 614 13.64 17.34 -13.25
N ARG A 615 12.74 17.66 -14.19
CA ARG A 615 12.51 16.89 -15.42
C ARG A 615 13.71 16.91 -16.37
N ARG A 616 14.53 17.97 -16.38
CA ARG A 616 15.78 17.97 -17.17
C ARG A 616 16.80 16.96 -16.66
N ALA A 617 16.78 16.62 -15.40
CA ALA A 617 17.61 15.55 -14.86
C ALA A 617 17.11 14.15 -15.22
N MET A 618 15.89 14.01 -15.72
CA MET A 618 15.13 12.80 -16.06
C MET A 618 14.86 11.86 -14.86
N ALA A 619 13.77 11.11 -14.94
CA ALA A 619 13.47 9.91 -14.15
C ALA A 619 13.37 10.06 -12.62
N VAL A 620 12.89 11.18 -12.10
CA VAL A 620 12.45 11.28 -10.69
C VAL A 620 10.94 11.43 -10.61
N ASP A 621 10.37 10.91 -9.53
CA ASP A 621 8.98 11.18 -9.19
C ASP A 621 8.81 12.60 -8.68
N LEU A 622 7.61 13.14 -8.76
CA LEU A 622 7.33 14.53 -8.42
C LEU A 622 6.20 14.62 -7.41
N GLY A 623 6.34 15.54 -6.46
CA GLY A 623 5.31 15.81 -5.46
C GLY A 623 5.17 17.29 -5.14
N VAL A 624 4.05 17.65 -4.53
CA VAL A 624 3.75 19.02 -4.08
C VAL A 624 3.08 19.03 -2.72
N TYR A 625 3.44 19.98 -1.86
CA TYR A 625 2.88 20.20 -0.52
C TYR A 625 2.93 21.67 -0.11
N PRO A 626 1.92 22.20 0.56
CA PRO A 626 0.57 21.61 0.78
C PRO A 626 -0.35 21.78 -0.43
N VAL A 627 -1.43 20.99 -0.47
CA VAL A 627 -2.55 21.20 -1.39
C VAL A 627 -3.80 21.42 -0.56
N LEU A 628 -4.38 22.62 -0.64
CA LEU A 628 -5.56 23.04 0.11
C LEU A 628 -6.78 23.19 -0.80
N PRO A 629 -8.03 23.10 -0.29
CA PRO A 629 -9.25 23.18 -1.10
C PRO A 629 -9.36 24.47 -1.92
N GLU A 630 -9.25 25.61 -1.25
CA GLU A 630 -9.57 26.94 -1.83
C GLU A 630 -8.33 27.80 -2.08
N GLU A 631 -7.17 27.49 -1.48
CA GLU A 631 -5.99 28.33 -1.47
C GLU A 631 -4.85 27.75 -2.32
N GLY A 632 -3.94 28.61 -2.77
CA GLY A 632 -2.71 28.28 -3.50
C GLY A 632 -2.88 28.20 -5.01
N ASP A 633 -1.97 28.87 -5.71
CA ASP A 633 -1.90 28.90 -7.17
C ASP A 633 -1.04 27.73 -7.70
N ILE A 634 -1.56 26.50 -7.58
CA ILE A 634 -0.89 25.31 -8.13
C ILE A 634 -1.40 25.08 -9.55
N PRO A 635 -0.53 25.18 -10.58
CA PRO A 635 -0.95 25.07 -11.97
C PRO A 635 -1.60 23.72 -12.31
N ALA A 636 -2.67 23.76 -13.09
CA ALA A 636 -3.24 22.55 -13.67
C ALA A 636 -2.18 21.83 -14.52
N GLY A 637 -2.11 20.51 -14.42
CA GLY A 637 -1.12 19.71 -15.13
C GLY A 637 0.32 19.88 -14.66
N LEU A 638 0.57 20.55 -13.52
CA LEU A 638 1.92 20.77 -12.96
C LEU A 638 2.75 19.48 -12.94
N LEU A 639 2.18 18.40 -12.43
CA LEU A 639 2.87 17.12 -12.28
C LEU A 639 2.67 16.19 -13.49
N GLY A 640 1.75 16.47 -14.39
CA GLY A 640 1.50 15.69 -15.60
C GLY A 640 0.05 15.72 -16.05
N GLN A 641 -0.29 14.92 -17.05
CA GLN A 641 -1.67 14.79 -17.51
C GLN A 641 -2.54 14.21 -16.39
N PRO A 642 -3.76 14.73 -16.19
CA PRO A 642 -4.75 14.11 -15.31
C PRO A 642 -5.00 12.66 -15.70
N LEU A 643 -5.34 11.82 -14.72
CA LEU A 643 -5.82 10.47 -15.03
C LEU A 643 -7.14 10.57 -15.82
N PRO A 644 -7.38 9.68 -16.79
CA PRO A 644 -8.66 9.64 -17.47
C PRO A 644 -9.81 9.55 -16.45
N SER A 645 -10.88 10.28 -16.69
CA SER A 645 -12.09 10.24 -15.85
C SER A 645 -12.81 8.91 -16.07
N GLY A 646 -12.39 7.88 -15.37
CA GLY A 646 -13.06 6.59 -15.26
C GLY A 646 -13.17 6.25 -13.80
N ALA A 647 -14.36 5.86 -13.31
CA ALA A 647 -14.48 5.28 -11.98
C ALA A 647 -13.56 4.05 -11.90
N SER A 648 -12.80 3.93 -10.83
CA SER A 648 -12.01 2.72 -10.60
C SER A 648 -12.97 1.54 -10.42
N GLU A 649 -12.88 0.52 -11.27
CA GLU A 649 -13.66 -0.71 -11.13
C GLU A 649 -13.47 -1.36 -9.74
N ARG A 650 -12.36 -1.06 -9.09
CA ARG A 650 -12.00 -1.57 -7.76
C ARG A 650 -12.77 -0.90 -6.60
N TYR A 651 -13.28 0.32 -6.81
CA TYR A 651 -13.95 1.09 -5.76
C TYR A 651 -15.26 1.71 -6.29
N PRO A 652 -16.37 0.94 -6.30
CA PRO A 652 -17.66 1.43 -6.78
C PRO A 652 -18.24 2.53 -5.87
N GLU A 653 -19.14 3.33 -6.40
CA GLU A 653 -19.93 4.28 -5.59
C GLU A 653 -20.74 3.53 -4.53
N PRO A 654 -20.91 4.10 -3.31
CA PRO A 654 -21.74 3.49 -2.28
C PRO A 654 -23.20 3.44 -2.77
N LYS A 655 -23.84 2.29 -2.62
CA LYS A 655 -25.25 2.08 -2.96
C LYS A 655 -26.17 2.61 -1.87
#